data_6da699060bcfb361dd1e4f9b88794385
#
_entry.id   6da699060bcfb361dd1e4f9b88794385
#
_cell.length_a   1.000
_cell.length_b   1.000
_cell.length_c   1.000
_cell.angle_alpha   90.00
_cell.angle_beta   90.00
_cell.angle_gamma   90.00
#
_symmetry.space_group_name_H-M   'P 1'
#
loop_
_entity.id
_entity.type
_entity.pdbx_description
1 polymer ?
#
loop_
_entity_poly.entity_id
_entity_poly.type
_entity_poly.pdbx_seq_one_letter_code
_entity_poly.pdbx_strand_id
1 'polypeptide(L)'
;MEVQFENLFAQLSDLQPTSELDCERLKATLVNSCYQYLHCKPSGNYFIPRDHMDALKRLRRNEDIIISKPDKGNGIVLLDKVDYVRKMEQLLSDKTRFLKDNKEKDLTQQVEKAITKLLSSLKQRGIIDNNTYERLRPTGTIVPRLYGLPKTHKPGIPLRPVLDMVNSPYHALAKWLCSRLEPVKKLLSQHCVRDVFEFINTIEGMNLNDCKMFSLDVSSLFTNVPLKETIEFLGEFIEQNSIDVGIPVDDLKSLLFKCTENVQFKFNGGLYRQTDGVAMGSPLGPLLAEVFMAKLENNQLSNAISKCKVYKRYVDDIFVILNKVHDPKTMLETFNKAHANIKYTIEFESLDHLAFLDVSLTRRPDGSIRRTVFRKETWNDQYVHFRSFVPMKQKMNLINCLAERARKICSEDTLADELAFLHQIFLKNGYPKHLIEKGMQPRPASDKMLTVEKKCVYVNLPFKGDALAVFTERRLSSAISQAFFAAKLRVYFTTTPAVRLQHKDKVPSSEASFCVYKFSCSCGTGYIGRTTRRLTQRVREHHPAWIKSGVTKTINSAVVAHLVETNHRVNVQEAFQPIYKVNGRLPKTIKSRILETAEAIAIKLFKPVLCSQKQHIRALQLAWPTSQRSIDNRQITPIAFV
;
A
#
# COMPACT_ATOMS: atom_id res chain seq x y z
N MET A 1 -6.23 -19.08 10.78
CA MET A 1 -6.45 -18.29 11.99
C MET A 1 -5.45 -18.64 13.08
N GLU A 2 -5.16 -19.92 13.30
CA GLU A 2 -4.12 -20.40 14.24
C GLU A 2 -2.78 -19.65 14.06
N VAL A 3 -2.33 -19.48 12.81
CA VAL A 3 -1.11 -18.67 12.48
C VAL A 3 -1.18 -17.25 13.04
N GLN A 4 -2.35 -16.64 13.06
CA GLN A 4 -2.52 -15.26 13.57
C GLN A 4 -2.40 -15.20 15.09
N PHE A 5 -2.94 -16.22 15.79
CA PHE A 5 -2.84 -16.30 17.24
C PHE A 5 -1.44 -16.70 17.71
N GLU A 6 -0.75 -17.61 17.01
CA GLU A 6 0.66 -17.89 17.24
C GLU A 6 1.51 -16.64 17.06
N ASN A 7 1.27 -15.89 15.96
CA ASN A 7 1.98 -14.63 15.72
C ASN A 7 1.65 -13.57 16.77
N LEU A 8 0.43 -13.54 17.33
CA LEU A 8 0.07 -12.66 18.43
C LEU A 8 0.89 -12.99 19.69
N PHE A 9 0.93 -14.27 20.09
CA PHE A 9 1.68 -14.70 21.25
C PHE A 9 3.19 -14.46 21.08
N ALA A 10 3.74 -14.74 19.90
CA ALA A 10 5.15 -14.51 19.61
C ALA A 10 5.58 -13.01 19.64
N GLN A 11 4.65 -12.05 19.60
CA GLN A 11 4.97 -10.64 19.80
C GLN A 11 5.22 -10.27 21.28
N LEU A 12 4.89 -11.19 22.20
CA LEU A 12 5.09 -11.02 23.64
C LEU A 12 6.42 -11.60 24.13
N SER A 13 7.19 -12.29 23.26
CA SER A 13 8.38 -13.08 23.63
C SER A 13 9.52 -12.29 24.27
N ASP A 14 9.60 -10.99 24.08
CA ASP A 14 10.59 -10.06 24.68
C ASP A 14 10.07 -9.36 25.94
N LEU A 15 8.87 -9.70 26.40
CA LEU A 15 8.28 -9.22 27.65
C LEU A 15 8.31 -10.33 28.70
N GLN A 16 8.49 -9.93 29.95
CA GLN A 16 8.36 -10.86 31.07
C GLN A 16 6.88 -10.97 31.49
N PRO A 17 6.33 -12.19 31.63
CA PRO A 17 4.98 -12.37 32.15
C PRO A 17 4.91 -12.05 33.64
N THR A 18 3.72 -11.70 34.12
CA THR A 18 3.42 -11.47 35.53
C THR A 18 3.69 -12.69 36.38
N SER A 19 3.29 -13.86 35.88
CA SER A 19 3.58 -15.18 36.44
C SER A 19 3.54 -16.26 35.34
N GLU A 20 4.17 -17.40 35.57
CA GLU A 20 4.07 -18.54 34.66
C GLU A 20 2.61 -19.03 34.52
N LEU A 21 1.86 -19.04 35.61
CA LEU A 21 0.45 -19.43 35.62
C LEU A 21 -0.40 -18.52 34.74
N ASP A 22 -0.19 -17.20 34.80
CA ASP A 22 -0.92 -16.25 33.97
C ASP A 22 -0.54 -16.38 32.50
N CYS A 23 0.72 -16.71 32.21
CA CYS A 23 1.17 -17.02 30.85
C CYS A 23 0.45 -18.28 30.30
N GLU A 24 0.36 -19.35 31.06
CA GLU A 24 -0.37 -20.57 30.65
C GLU A 24 -1.86 -20.32 30.48
N ARG A 25 -2.49 -19.56 31.39
CA ARG A 25 -3.89 -19.11 31.25
C ARG A 25 -4.10 -18.29 29.97
N LEU A 26 -3.16 -17.41 29.62
CA LEU A 26 -3.20 -16.65 28.37
C LEU A 26 -3.12 -17.59 27.16
N LYS A 27 -2.18 -18.55 27.14
CA LYS A 27 -2.06 -19.53 26.05
C LYS A 27 -3.37 -20.30 25.84
N ALA A 28 -3.98 -20.80 26.91
CA ALA A 28 -5.26 -21.47 26.85
C ALA A 28 -6.39 -20.56 26.35
N THR A 29 -6.41 -19.28 26.81
CA THR A 29 -7.39 -18.29 26.36
C THR A 29 -7.25 -17.97 24.87
N LEU A 30 -6.02 -17.86 24.35
CA LEU A 30 -5.75 -17.64 22.94
C LEU A 30 -6.25 -18.80 22.08
N VAL A 31 -5.95 -20.04 22.46
CA VAL A 31 -6.42 -21.25 21.76
C VAL A 31 -7.95 -21.32 21.76
N ASN A 32 -8.59 -21.18 22.92
CA ASN A 32 -10.04 -21.21 23.04
C ASN A 32 -10.72 -20.10 22.25
N SER A 33 -10.17 -18.87 22.29
CA SER A 33 -10.70 -17.75 21.52
C SER A 33 -10.55 -17.97 20.02
N CYS A 34 -9.46 -18.57 19.55
CA CYS A 34 -9.26 -18.93 18.17
C CYS A 34 -10.34 -19.90 17.68
N TYR A 35 -10.55 -20.99 18.39
CA TYR A 35 -11.57 -21.99 18.02
C TYR A 35 -12.99 -21.43 18.10
N GLN A 36 -13.32 -20.70 19.14
CA GLN A 36 -14.62 -20.04 19.27
C GLN A 36 -14.86 -19.10 18.10
N TYR A 37 -13.86 -18.29 17.75
CA TYR A 37 -13.94 -17.36 16.62
C TYR A 37 -14.05 -18.09 15.27
N LEU A 38 -13.36 -19.22 15.08
CA LEU A 38 -13.44 -20.02 13.86
C LEU A 38 -14.85 -20.57 13.64
N HIS A 39 -15.50 -21.09 14.68
CA HIS A 39 -16.80 -21.75 14.59
C HIS A 39 -17.99 -20.75 14.57
N CYS A 40 -17.81 -19.52 15.06
CA CYS A 40 -18.83 -18.49 14.93
C CYS A 40 -19.09 -18.16 13.47
N LYS A 41 -20.35 -18.24 13.06
CA LYS A 41 -20.79 -17.76 11.74
C LYS A 41 -20.84 -16.22 11.77
N PRO A 42 -20.59 -15.55 10.63
CA PRO A 42 -20.81 -14.10 10.54
C PRO A 42 -22.27 -13.77 10.89
N SER A 43 -22.46 -12.86 11.84
CA SER A 43 -23.77 -12.36 12.25
C SER A 43 -23.97 -10.96 11.70
N GLY A 44 -25.04 -10.74 10.96
CA GLY A 44 -25.43 -9.43 10.42
C GLY A 44 -26.29 -9.57 9.16
N ASN A 45 -27.12 -8.58 8.93
CA ASN A 45 -27.87 -8.47 7.69
C ASN A 45 -26.90 -8.01 6.59
N TYR A 46 -26.66 -8.86 5.61
CA TYR A 46 -25.92 -8.46 4.43
C TYR A 46 -26.72 -7.41 3.66
N PHE A 47 -26.11 -6.25 3.42
CA PHE A 47 -26.73 -5.18 2.64
C PHE A 47 -27.02 -5.59 1.18
N ILE A 48 -26.18 -6.48 0.65
CA ILE A 48 -26.31 -6.98 -0.72
C ILE A 48 -27.00 -8.34 -0.70
N PRO A 49 -28.17 -8.52 -1.34
CA PRO A 49 -28.86 -9.79 -1.47
C PRO A 49 -28.00 -10.86 -2.16
N ARG A 50 -28.32 -12.13 -1.94
CA ARG A 50 -27.59 -13.26 -2.56
C ARG A 50 -27.57 -13.19 -4.09
N ASP A 51 -28.69 -12.87 -4.70
CA ASP A 51 -28.81 -12.77 -6.16
C ASP A 51 -27.88 -11.71 -6.75
N HIS A 52 -27.75 -10.56 -6.06
CA HIS A 52 -26.79 -9.52 -6.44
C HIS A 52 -25.35 -9.99 -6.26
N MET A 53 -25.05 -10.74 -5.18
CA MET A 53 -23.72 -11.32 -4.99
C MET A 53 -23.37 -12.32 -6.08
N ASP A 54 -24.33 -13.10 -6.54
CA ASP A 54 -24.14 -14.06 -7.64
C ASP A 54 -24.02 -13.35 -9.00
N ALA A 55 -24.75 -12.26 -9.20
CA ALA A 55 -24.57 -11.38 -10.35
C ALA A 55 -23.16 -10.76 -10.37
N LEU A 56 -22.66 -10.26 -9.24
CA LEU A 56 -21.28 -9.76 -9.11
C LEU A 56 -20.23 -10.85 -9.37
N LYS A 57 -20.49 -12.10 -8.98
CA LYS A 57 -19.59 -13.23 -9.29
C LYS A 57 -19.60 -13.53 -10.80
N ARG A 58 -20.77 -13.49 -11.46
CA ARG A 58 -20.88 -13.65 -12.94
C ARG A 58 -20.13 -12.54 -13.65
N LEU A 59 -20.36 -11.29 -13.27
CA LEU A 59 -19.65 -10.13 -13.82
C LEU A 59 -18.12 -10.27 -13.69
N ARG A 60 -17.65 -10.76 -12.56
CA ARG A 60 -16.23 -10.99 -12.31
C ARG A 60 -15.63 -12.11 -13.17
N ARG A 61 -16.44 -13.06 -13.63
CA ARG A 61 -15.99 -14.15 -14.52
C ARG A 61 -15.96 -13.76 -15.98
N ASN A 62 -16.61 -12.66 -16.33
CA ASN A 62 -16.57 -12.14 -17.68
C ASN A 62 -15.15 -11.62 -17.99
N GLU A 63 -14.52 -12.21 -19.01
CA GLU A 63 -13.17 -11.89 -19.42
C GLU A 63 -13.09 -10.71 -20.40
N ASP A 64 -14.22 -10.24 -20.92
CA ASP A 64 -14.31 -9.13 -21.87
C ASP A 64 -14.36 -7.76 -21.18
N ILE A 65 -14.51 -7.74 -19.86
CA ILE A 65 -14.61 -6.50 -19.10
C ILE A 65 -13.49 -6.35 -18.06
N ILE A 66 -13.09 -5.11 -17.83
CA ILE A 66 -12.20 -4.71 -16.74
C ILE A 66 -13.01 -4.01 -15.66
N ILE A 67 -12.92 -4.52 -14.43
CA ILE A 67 -13.51 -3.89 -13.26
C ILE A 67 -12.44 -3.03 -12.59
N SER A 68 -12.61 -1.70 -12.62
CA SER A 68 -11.68 -0.74 -12.08
C SER A 68 -12.38 0.24 -11.13
N LYS A 69 -11.59 1.06 -10.47
CA LYS A 69 -12.07 2.29 -9.81
C LYS A 69 -11.72 3.50 -10.68
N PRO A 70 -12.45 4.60 -10.60
CA PRO A 70 -12.09 5.82 -11.29
C PRO A 70 -10.78 6.40 -10.72
N ASP A 71 -10.11 7.25 -11.50
CA ASP A 71 -8.93 8.01 -11.07
C ASP A 71 -9.29 9.01 -9.95
N LYS A 72 -10.42 9.68 -10.08
CA LYS A 72 -10.99 10.62 -9.10
C LYS A 72 -12.42 10.23 -8.75
N GLY A 73 -12.80 10.47 -7.49
CA GLY A 73 -14.13 10.13 -6.97
C GLY A 73 -14.24 8.69 -6.48
N ASN A 74 -15.42 8.33 -6.00
CA ASN A 74 -15.77 7.01 -5.50
C ASN A 74 -16.61 6.26 -6.56
N GLY A 75 -16.51 4.95 -6.58
CA GLY A 75 -17.35 4.12 -7.45
C GLY A 75 -16.58 2.99 -8.12
N ILE A 76 -17.28 2.28 -8.97
CA ILE A 76 -16.77 1.18 -9.80
C ILE A 76 -17.01 1.55 -11.26
N VAL A 77 -15.98 1.36 -12.07
CA VAL A 77 -16.03 1.58 -13.52
C VAL A 77 -15.88 0.24 -14.22
N LEU A 78 -16.78 -0.03 -15.12
CA LEU A 78 -16.71 -1.17 -16.03
C LEU A 78 -16.22 -0.65 -17.37
N LEU A 79 -15.17 -1.26 -17.90
CA LEU A 79 -14.55 -0.91 -19.16
C LEU A 79 -14.54 -2.15 -20.07
N ASP A 80 -14.76 -1.94 -21.35
CA ASP A 80 -14.43 -2.95 -22.36
C ASP A 80 -12.94 -3.23 -22.33
N LYS A 81 -12.56 -4.52 -22.29
CA LYS A 81 -11.15 -4.93 -22.16
C LYS A 81 -10.32 -4.55 -23.37
N VAL A 82 -10.91 -4.66 -24.57
CA VAL A 82 -10.20 -4.34 -25.82
C VAL A 82 -9.90 -2.84 -25.87
N ASP A 83 -10.90 -1.99 -25.55
CA ASP A 83 -10.72 -0.54 -25.48
C ASP A 83 -9.71 -0.14 -24.40
N TYR A 84 -9.78 -0.76 -23.23
CA TYR A 84 -8.82 -0.53 -22.15
C TYR A 84 -7.38 -0.87 -22.58
N VAL A 85 -7.16 -2.04 -23.17
CA VAL A 85 -5.83 -2.48 -23.64
C VAL A 85 -5.33 -1.53 -24.73
N ARG A 86 -6.16 -1.19 -25.72
CA ARG A 86 -5.83 -0.26 -26.79
C ARG A 86 -5.36 1.11 -26.27
N LYS A 87 -6.10 1.69 -25.30
CA LYS A 87 -5.72 2.98 -24.67
C LYS A 87 -4.40 2.88 -23.90
N MET A 88 -4.15 1.78 -23.20
CA MET A 88 -2.89 1.57 -22.51
C MET A 88 -1.72 1.37 -23.49
N GLU A 89 -1.90 0.61 -24.57
CA GLU A 89 -0.88 0.40 -25.59
C GLU A 89 -0.55 1.72 -26.33
N GLN A 90 -1.55 2.58 -26.52
CA GLN A 90 -1.33 3.93 -27.06
C GLN A 90 -0.45 4.77 -26.13
N LEU A 91 -0.62 4.69 -24.80
CA LEU A 91 0.30 5.33 -23.85
C LEU A 91 1.71 4.74 -23.91
N LEU A 92 1.83 3.41 -24.07
CA LEU A 92 3.11 2.70 -24.15
C LEU A 92 3.80 2.86 -25.51
N SER A 93 3.16 3.42 -26.52
CA SER A 93 3.76 3.72 -27.83
C SER A 93 4.73 4.90 -27.81
N ASP A 94 4.73 5.70 -26.74
CA ASP A 94 5.71 6.77 -26.54
C ASP A 94 7.10 6.18 -26.26
N LYS A 95 7.89 6.01 -27.33
CA LYS A 95 9.23 5.43 -27.30
C LYS A 95 10.25 6.25 -26.53
N THR A 96 9.97 7.52 -26.24
CA THR A 96 10.85 8.37 -25.42
C THR A 96 10.83 7.95 -23.96
N ARG A 97 9.75 7.33 -23.50
CA ARG A 97 9.51 6.96 -22.10
C ARG A 97 9.41 5.47 -21.87
N PHE A 98 8.93 4.72 -22.87
CA PHE A 98 8.67 3.28 -22.74
C PHE A 98 9.26 2.51 -23.92
N LEU A 99 9.91 1.40 -23.59
CA LEU A 99 10.43 0.46 -24.58
C LEU A 99 9.82 -0.92 -24.35
N LYS A 100 9.30 -1.53 -25.41
CA LYS A 100 8.89 -2.95 -25.36
C LYS A 100 10.12 -3.84 -25.31
N ASP A 101 10.14 -4.81 -24.39
CA ASP A 101 11.27 -5.75 -24.24
C ASP A 101 11.09 -6.93 -25.20
N ASN A 102 11.72 -6.87 -26.36
CA ASN A 102 11.60 -7.90 -27.40
C ASN A 102 12.14 -9.28 -26.98
N LYS A 103 12.97 -9.35 -25.94
CA LYS A 103 13.53 -10.61 -25.44
C LYS A 103 12.58 -11.38 -24.53
N GLU A 104 11.44 -10.81 -24.15
CA GLU A 104 10.41 -11.37 -23.26
C GLU A 104 10.95 -12.08 -22.01
N LYS A 105 12.15 -11.70 -21.56
CA LYS A 105 12.84 -12.30 -20.43
C LYS A 105 12.59 -11.51 -19.15
N ASP A 106 12.04 -12.19 -18.13
CA ASP A 106 11.93 -11.62 -16.78
C ASP A 106 13.33 -11.42 -16.15
N LEU A 107 13.71 -10.15 -15.97
CA LEU A 107 15.00 -9.76 -15.41
C LEU A 107 14.99 -9.61 -13.88
N THR A 108 13.88 -9.87 -13.20
CA THR A 108 13.74 -9.67 -11.75
C THR A 108 14.86 -10.30 -10.95
N GLN A 109 15.26 -11.54 -11.28
CA GLN A 109 16.36 -12.22 -10.57
C GLN A 109 17.72 -11.55 -10.78
N GLN A 110 17.96 -11.01 -11.98
CA GLN A 110 19.19 -10.26 -12.26
C GLN A 110 19.23 -8.96 -11.47
N VAL A 111 18.09 -8.26 -11.40
CA VAL A 111 17.93 -7.04 -10.58
C VAL A 111 18.09 -7.35 -9.09
N GLU A 112 17.48 -8.45 -8.59
CA GLU A 112 17.67 -8.91 -7.21
C GLU A 112 19.16 -9.12 -6.88
N LYS A 113 19.90 -9.80 -7.77
CA LYS A 113 21.34 -10.02 -7.60
C LYS A 113 22.14 -8.71 -7.62
N ALA A 114 21.83 -7.80 -8.54
CA ALA A 114 22.51 -6.52 -8.67
C ALA A 114 22.31 -5.64 -7.43
N ILE A 115 21.06 -5.50 -6.94
CA ILE A 115 20.77 -4.77 -5.71
C ILE A 115 21.44 -5.44 -4.50
N THR A 116 21.39 -6.76 -4.41
CA THR A 116 22.06 -7.51 -3.33
C THR A 116 23.56 -7.26 -3.31
N LYS A 117 24.21 -7.19 -4.49
CA LYS A 117 25.65 -6.89 -4.59
C LYS A 117 25.97 -5.49 -4.05
N LEU A 118 25.19 -4.49 -4.44
CA LEU A 118 25.35 -3.11 -3.91
C LEU A 118 25.18 -3.06 -2.40
N LEU A 119 24.11 -3.67 -1.87
CA LEU A 119 23.86 -3.72 -0.43
C LEU A 119 24.95 -4.51 0.32
N SER A 120 25.51 -5.56 -0.26
CA SER A 120 26.62 -6.33 0.33
C SER A 120 27.89 -5.48 0.45
N SER A 121 28.21 -4.67 -0.56
CA SER A 121 29.33 -3.73 -0.53
C SER A 121 29.15 -2.70 0.58
N LEU A 122 27.95 -2.10 0.70
CA LEU A 122 27.65 -1.14 1.78
C LEU A 122 27.79 -1.78 3.18
N LYS A 123 27.32 -3.04 3.33
CA LYS A 123 27.47 -3.78 4.59
C LYS A 123 28.94 -4.07 4.91
N GLN A 124 29.74 -4.51 3.94
CA GLN A 124 31.18 -4.79 4.13
C GLN A 124 31.98 -3.55 4.53
N ARG A 125 31.57 -2.37 4.02
CA ARG A 125 32.17 -1.07 4.40
C ARG A 125 31.62 -0.50 5.70
N GLY A 126 30.71 -1.21 6.40
CA GLY A 126 30.13 -0.77 7.66
C GLY A 126 29.09 0.36 7.55
N ILE A 127 28.69 0.76 6.34
CA ILE A 127 27.73 1.84 6.09
C ILE A 127 26.32 1.43 6.51
N ILE A 128 25.94 0.16 6.34
CA ILE A 128 24.68 -0.41 6.81
C ILE A 128 24.94 -1.63 7.71
N ASP A 129 24.13 -1.77 8.74
CA ASP A 129 24.15 -2.92 9.63
C ASP A 129 23.52 -4.17 9.00
N ASN A 130 23.71 -5.33 9.64
CA ASN A 130 23.17 -6.60 9.15
C ASN A 130 21.63 -6.61 9.08
N ASN A 131 20.96 -5.98 10.04
CA ASN A 131 19.50 -5.91 10.09
C ASN A 131 18.96 -5.10 8.90
N THR A 132 19.58 -3.96 8.60
CA THR A 132 19.24 -3.14 7.44
C THR A 132 19.50 -3.89 6.15
N TYR A 133 20.67 -4.56 6.01
CA TYR A 133 20.96 -5.40 4.85
C TYR A 133 19.88 -6.47 4.63
N GLU A 134 19.55 -7.28 5.66
CA GLU A 134 18.55 -8.34 5.53
C GLU A 134 17.14 -7.79 5.24
N ARG A 135 16.79 -6.63 5.76
CA ARG A 135 15.53 -5.94 5.49
C ARG A 135 15.43 -5.45 4.05
N LEU A 136 16.52 -4.93 3.48
CA LEU A 136 16.56 -4.33 2.16
C LEU A 136 16.80 -5.35 1.04
N ARG A 137 17.55 -6.43 1.31
CA ARG A 137 17.90 -7.46 0.33
C ARG A 137 16.63 -8.03 -0.32
N PRO A 138 16.43 -7.83 -1.63
CA PRO A 138 15.25 -8.33 -2.32
C PRO A 138 15.27 -9.87 -2.35
N THR A 139 14.13 -10.48 -2.10
CA THR A 139 13.98 -11.94 -2.07
C THR A 139 12.60 -12.34 -2.54
N GLY A 140 12.53 -13.17 -3.58
CA GLY A 140 11.27 -13.68 -4.11
C GLY A 140 10.34 -12.58 -4.61
N THR A 141 10.92 -11.56 -5.21
CA THR A 141 10.16 -10.42 -5.74
C THR A 141 9.53 -10.73 -7.10
N ILE A 142 8.61 -9.92 -7.53
CA ILE A 142 7.89 -10.06 -8.80
C ILE A 142 8.14 -8.83 -9.69
N VAL A 143 7.97 -9.02 -11.00
CA VAL A 143 7.96 -7.90 -11.95
C VAL A 143 6.84 -6.92 -11.57
N PRO A 144 7.11 -5.61 -11.49
CA PRO A 144 6.07 -4.58 -11.39
C PRO A 144 4.98 -4.75 -12.45
N ARG A 145 3.74 -4.38 -12.14
CA ARG A 145 2.62 -4.52 -13.06
C ARG A 145 2.02 -3.16 -13.35
N LEU A 146 1.91 -2.82 -14.64
CA LEU A 146 1.24 -1.59 -15.05
C LEU A 146 -0.28 -1.80 -15.13
N TYR A 147 -1.04 -0.77 -14.74
CA TYR A 147 -2.48 -0.71 -14.92
C TYR A 147 -2.92 0.74 -15.11
N GLY A 148 -4.08 0.94 -15.73
CA GLY A 148 -4.67 2.25 -15.97
C GLY A 148 -5.86 2.54 -15.07
N LEU A 149 -5.96 3.75 -14.53
CA LEU A 149 -7.15 4.25 -13.84
C LEU A 149 -7.92 5.18 -14.78
N PRO A 150 -9.23 4.92 -15.04
CA PRO A 150 -10.02 5.74 -15.95
C PRO A 150 -10.32 7.12 -15.37
N LYS A 151 -10.00 8.16 -16.14
CA LYS A 151 -10.34 9.56 -15.85
C LYS A 151 -11.76 9.85 -16.35
N THR A 152 -12.77 9.36 -15.64
CA THR A 152 -14.17 9.43 -16.02
C THR A 152 -14.72 10.86 -16.19
N HIS A 153 -14.03 11.84 -15.62
CA HIS A 153 -14.35 13.28 -15.73
C HIS A 153 -13.77 13.95 -16.98
N LYS A 154 -13.03 13.20 -17.85
CA LYS A 154 -12.45 13.75 -19.07
C LYS A 154 -13.06 13.10 -20.32
N PRO A 155 -13.29 13.85 -21.41
CA PRO A 155 -13.77 13.29 -22.69
C PRO A 155 -12.87 12.15 -23.15
N GLY A 156 -13.48 11.09 -23.74
CA GLY A 156 -12.74 9.92 -24.21
C GLY A 156 -12.24 9.00 -23.10
N ILE A 157 -12.44 9.34 -21.83
CA ILE A 157 -12.02 8.56 -20.65
C ILE A 157 -10.57 8.08 -20.80
N PRO A 158 -9.58 8.99 -20.83
CA PRO A 158 -8.18 8.62 -20.87
C PRO A 158 -7.77 7.90 -19.59
N LEU A 159 -6.71 7.09 -19.66
CA LEU A 159 -6.23 6.30 -18.52
C LEU A 159 -5.02 6.99 -17.85
N ARG A 160 -4.95 6.93 -16.51
CA ARG A 160 -3.75 7.27 -15.76
C ARG A 160 -2.92 6.00 -15.57
N PRO A 161 -1.71 5.89 -16.13
CA PRO A 161 -0.86 4.73 -15.92
C PRO A 161 -0.33 4.71 -14.48
N VAL A 162 -0.47 3.57 -13.80
CA VAL A 162 0.04 3.35 -12.44
C VAL A 162 0.83 2.06 -12.40
N LEU A 163 2.04 2.13 -11.86
CA LEU A 163 2.92 0.97 -11.72
C LEU A 163 2.84 0.38 -10.31
N ASP A 164 2.32 -0.85 -10.19
CA ASP A 164 2.29 -1.57 -8.92
C ASP A 164 3.69 -2.08 -8.56
N MET A 165 4.41 -1.28 -7.78
CA MET A 165 5.77 -1.60 -7.33
C MET A 165 5.82 -2.49 -6.08
N VAL A 166 4.69 -2.78 -5.45
CA VAL A 166 4.64 -3.61 -4.23
C VAL A 166 5.18 -5.01 -4.53
N ASN A 167 6.08 -5.49 -3.69
CA ASN A 167 6.83 -6.73 -3.86
C ASN A 167 7.78 -6.79 -5.08
N SER A 168 8.06 -5.65 -5.72
CA SER A 168 9.14 -5.57 -6.71
C SER A 168 10.52 -5.58 -6.03
N PRO A 169 11.60 -5.85 -6.77
CA PRO A 169 12.96 -5.82 -6.21
C PRO A 169 13.37 -4.45 -5.69
N TYR A 170 12.74 -3.40 -6.17
CA TYR A 170 13.05 -2.00 -5.84
C TYR A 170 12.34 -1.48 -4.59
N HIS A 171 11.16 -2.03 -4.24
CA HIS A 171 10.22 -1.41 -3.31
C HIS A 171 10.78 -1.14 -1.90
N ALA A 172 11.47 -2.14 -1.31
CA ALA A 172 12.03 -2.01 0.04
C ALA A 172 13.16 -0.97 0.07
N LEU A 173 14.05 -1.01 -0.92
CA LEU A 173 15.15 -0.07 -1.08
C LEU A 173 14.63 1.35 -1.32
N ALA A 174 13.69 1.54 -2.23
CA ALA A 174 13.08 2.84 -2.52
C ALA A 174 12.45 3.48 -1.26
N LYS A 175 11.72 2.70 -0.46
CA LYS A 175 11.17 3.19 0.81
C LYS A 175 12.25 3.62 1.81
N TRP A 176 13.32 2.86 1.90
CA TRP A 176 14.42 3.18 2.80
C TRP A 176 15.14 4.46 2.35
N LEU A 177 15.42 4.61 1.06
CA LEU A 177 16.00 5.84 0.49
C LEU A 177 15.11 7.05 0.78
N CYS A 178 13.78 6.95 0.60
CA CYS A 178 12.86 8.02 0.98
C CYS A 178 13.02 8.43 2.46
N SER A 179 13.15 7.45 3.37
CA SER A 179 13.30 7.75 4.79
C SER A 179 14.64 8.41 5.12
N ARG A 180 15.72 8.08 4.37
CA ARG A 180 17.04 8.71 4.53
C ARG A 180 17.08 10.13 3.98
N LEU A 181 16.33 10.38 2.91
CA LEU A 181 16.27 11.68 2.23
C LEU A 181 15.20 12.63 2.78
N GLU A 182 14.39 12.21 3.75
CA GLU A 182 13.36 13.08 4.34
C GLU A 182 13.93 14.37 4.96
N PRO A 183 15.09 14.38 5.69
CA PRO A 183 15.71 15.62 6.15
C PRO A 183 16.12 16.56 5.00
N VAL A 184 16.70 16.01 3.92
CA VAL A 184 17.09 16.77 2.72
C VAL A 184 15.88 17.40 2.07
N LYS A 185 14.81 16.62 1.90
CA LYS A 185 13.53 17.09 1.35
C LYS A 185 13.00 18.28 2.12
N LYS A 186 12.99 18.23 3.46
CA LYS A 186 12.50 19.32 4.32
C LYS A 186 13.29 20.63 4.15
N LEU A 187 14.60 20.52 3.93
CA LEU A 187 15.46 21.69 3.70
C LEU A 187 15.25 22.29 2.32
N LEU A 188 15.07 21.44 1.30
CA LEU A 188 14.84 21.87 -0.09
C LEU A 188 13.47 22.51 -0.29
N SER A 189 12.43 21.94 0.29
CA SER A 189 11.04 22.22 -0.07
C SER A 189 10.40 23.29 0.81
N GLN A 190 10.95 24.51 0.81
CA GLN A 190 10.47 25.64 1.61
C GLN A 190 9.05 26.10 1.25
N HIS A 191 8.67 25.91 0.00
CA HIS A 191 7.38 26.32 -0.53
C HIS A 191 6.29 25.23 -0.47
N CYS A 192 6.68 24.00 -0.12
CA CYS A 192 5.75 22.88 -0.09
C CYS A 192 4.91 22.85 1.18
N VAL A 193 3.62 22.64 1.04
CA VAL A 193 2.73 22.36 2.17
C VAL A 193 2.54 20.84 2.32
N ARG A 194 2.52 20.38 3.56
CA ARG A 194 2.37 18.96 3.88
C ARG A 194 0.93 18.46 3.66
N ASP A 195 -0.05 19.31 3.98
CA ASP A 195 -1.46 18.99 3.90
C ASP A 195 -2.32 20.27 3.82
N VAL A 196 -3.62 20.08 3.63
CA VAL A 196 -4.59 21.17 3.55
C VAL A 196 -4.65 22.03 4.82
N PHE A 197 -4.36 21.45 5.99
CA PHE A 197 -4.44 22.21 7.25
C PHE A 197 -3.26 23.15 7.40
N GLU A 198 -2.07 22.76 6.98
CA GLU A 198 -0.91 23.65 6.93
C GLU A 198 -1.12 24.78 5.92
N PHE A 199 -1.76 24.47 4.78
CA PHE A 199 -2.16 25.50 3.83
C PHE A 199 -3.13 26.52 4.46
N ILE A 200 -4.16 26.06 5.17
CA ILE A 200 -5.11 26.94 5.87
C ILE A 200 -4.41 27.85 6.85
N ASN A 201 -3.52 27.31 7.69
CA ASN A 201 -2.73 28.10 8.64
C ASN A 201 -1.88 29.18 7.94
N THR A 202 -1.45 28.93 6.70
CA THR A 202 -0.67 29.91 5.94
C THR A 202 -1.49 31.10 5.47
N ILE A 203 -2.78 30.86 5.13
CA ILE A 203 -3.67 31.92 4.61
C ILE A 203 -4.59 32.54 5.67
N GLU A 204 -4.55 32.01 6.90
CA GLU A 204 -5.35 32.51 8.00
C GLU A 204 -5.00 33.96 8.36
N GLY A 205 -6.00 34.79 8.55
CA GLY A 205 -5.83 36.22 8.84
C GLY A 205 -5.32 37.07 7.66
N MET A 206 -5.16 36.48 6.47
CA MET A 206 -4.73 37.24 5.30
C MET A 206 -5.86 38.09 4.73
N ASN A 207 -5.47 39.28 4.24
CA ASN A 207 -6.34 40.17 3.49
C ASN A 207 -5.92 40.20 2.02
N LEU A 208 -6.90 40.07 1.11
CA LEU A 208 -6.74 40.02 -0.33
C LEU A 208 -6.95 41.39 -1.01
N ASN A 209 -7.10 42.48 -0.26
CA ASN A 209 -7.16 43.81 -0.85
C ASN A 209 -5.88 44.05 -1.65
N ASP A 210 -6.03 44.58 -2.86
CA ASP A 210 -4.94 44.80 -3.81
C ASP A 210 -4.13 43.57 -4.25
N CYS A 211 -4.70 42.37 -4.06
CA CYS A 211 -4.11 41.12 -4.50
C CYS A 211 -5.00 40.39 -5.51
N LYS A 212 -4.38 39.54 -6.33
CA LYS A 212 -5.03 38.55 -7.19
C LYS A 212 -4.73 37.17 -6.65
N MET A 213 -5.73 36.31 -6.64
CA MET A 213 -5.62 34.92 -6.22
C MET A 213 -5.75 33.99 -7.44
N PHE A 214 -4.86 33.02 -7.61
CA PHE A 214 -4.93 32.05 -8.69
C PHE A 214 -4.18 30.76 -8.31
N SER A 215 -4.43 29.70 -9.05
CA SER A 215 -3.67 28.44 -8.93
C SER A 215 -2.95 28.10 -10.23
N LEU A 216 -1.85 27.36 -10.08
CA LEU A 216 -1.11 26.76 -11.20
C LEU A 216 -1.12 25.25 -11.03
N ASP A 217 -1.28 24.50 -12.13
CA ASP A 217 -1.16 23.03 -12.18
C ASP A 217 0.00 22.64 -13.08
N VAL A 218 0.83 21.69 -12.61
CA VAL A 218 1.96 21.17 -13.39
C VAL A 218 1.51 19.98 -14.22
N SER A 219 1.53 20.15 -15.53
CA SER A 219 1.06 19.12 -16.47
C SER A 219 1.93 17.86 -16.43
N SER A 220 1.34 16.72 -16.02
CA SER A 220 1.99 15.41 -16.06
C SER A 220 3.35 15.35 -15.34
N LEU A 221 3.49 16.00 -14.18
CA LEU A 221 4.74 16.16 -13.43
C LEU A 221 5.60 14.87 -13.41
N PHE A 222 5.06 13.77 -12.87
CA PHE A 222 5.84 12.54 -12.64
C PHE A 222 6.50 11.95 -13.90
N THR A 223 5.85 12.04 -15.04
CA THR A 223 6.38 11.52 -16.31
C THR A 223 7.35 12.47 -16.97
N ASN A 224 7.43 13.72 -16.50
CA ASN A 224 8.25 14.78 -17.08
C ASN A 224 9.48 15.13 -16.21
N VAL A 225 9.63 14.52 -15.03
CA VAL A 225 10.83 14.72 -14.19
C VAL A 225 12.06 14.12 -14.86
N PRO A 226 13.10 14.91 -15.19
CA PRO A 226 14.34 14.41 -15.77
C PRO A 226 15.17 13.72 -14.66
N LEU A 227 15.20 12.39 -14.68
CA LEU A 227 15.78 11.57 -13.60
C LEU A 227 17.25 11.90 -13.33
N LYS A 228 18.07 11.91 -14.39
CA LYS A 228 19.51 12.12 -14.26
C LYS A 228 19.81 13.49 -13.65
N GLU A 229 19.23 14.55 -14.19
CA GLU A 229 19.38 15.93 -13.71
C GLU A 229 18.95 16.06 -12.25
N THR A 230 17.82 15.41 -11.88
CA THR A 230 17.27 15.49 -10.53
C THR A 230 18.17 14.79 -9.50
N ILE A 231 18.72 13.61 -9.84
CA ILE A 231 19.58 12.83 -8.94
C ILE A 231 20.95 13.52 -8.79
N GLU A 232 21.51 14.08 -9.87
CA GLU A 232 22.76 14.84 -9.79
C GLU A 232 22.59 16.09 -8.92
N PHE A 233 21.55 16.89 -9.15
CA PHE A 233 21.24 18.04 -8.31
C PHE A 233 21.07 17.67 -6.83
N LEU A 234 20.38 16.57 -6.55
CA LEU A 234 20.19 16.10 -5.17
C LEU A 234 21.53 15.76 -4.50
N GLY A 235 22.45 15.12 -5.23
CA GLY A 235 23.80 14.83 -4.74
C GLY A 235 24.60 16.09 -4.47
N GLU A 236 24.65 17.01 -5.41
CA GLU A 236 25.33 18.32 -5.28
C GLU A 236 24.79 19.11 -4.07
N PHE A 237 23.46 19.14 -3.90
CA PHE A 237 22.85 19.83 -2.76
C PHE A 237 23.24 19.21 -1.41
N ILE A 238 23.31 17.89 -1.31
CA ILE A 238 23.74 17.19 -0.11
C ILE A 238 25.19 17.53 0.23
N GLU A 239 26.09 17.53 -0.76
CA GLU A 239 27.50 17.84 -0.61
C GLU A 239 27.73 19.31 -0.22
N GLN A 240 27.13 20.25 -0.95
CA GLN A 240 27.25 21.70 -0.69
C GLN A 240 26.77 22.09 0.70
N ASN A 241 25.74 21.43 1.23
CA ASN A 241 25.19 21.72 2.54
C ASN A 241 25.72 20.77 3.64
N SER A 242 26.68 19.88 3.32
CA SER A 242 27.28 18.93 4.24
C SER A 242 26.25 18.10 5.04
N ILE A 243 25.17 17.66 4.37
CA ILE A 243 24.06 16.94 5.00
C ILE A 243 24.44 15.47 5.15
N ASP A 244 24.50 14.96 6.38
CA ASP A 244 24.68 13.53 6.60
C ASP A 244 23.36 12.75 6.40
N VAL A 245 23.31 11.97 5.33
CA VAL A 245 22.22 11.04 5.05
C VAL A 245 22.54 9.59 5.45
N GLY A 246 23.72 9.38 6.05
CA GLY A 246 24.22 8.07 6.50
C GLY A 246 24.61 7.12 5.34
N ILE A 247 24.86 7.67 4.16
CA ILE A 247 25.32 6.97 2.95
C ILE A 247 26.19 7.94 2.15
N PRO A 248 27.37 7.52 1.62
CA PRO A 248 28.15 8.33 0.70
C PRO A 248 27.33 8.73 -0.53
N VAL A 249 27.52 9.95 -1.03
CA VAL A 249 26.68 10.51 -2.10
C VAL A 249 26.75 9.69 -3.39
N ASP A 250 27.92 9.17 -3.76
CA ASP A 250 28.07 8.32 -4.96
C ASP A 250 27.29 7.01 -4.85
N ASP A 251 27.32 6.38 -3.66
CA ASP A 251 26.52 5.19 -3.37
C ASP A 251 25.03 5.51 -3.41
N LEU A 252 24.64 6.65 -2.83
CA LEU A 252 23.25 7.13 -2.85
C LEU A 252 22.76 7.32 -4.29
N LYS A 253 23.52 8.02 -5.14
CA LYS A 253 23.21 8.21 -6.57
C LYS A 253 23.07 6.85 -7.27
N SER A 254 24.01 5.93 -7.06
CA SER A 254 23.97 4.58 -7.64
C SER A 254 22.73 3.80 -7.23
N LEU A 255 22.30 3.87 -5.97
CA LEU A 255 21.09 3.21 -5.47
C LEU A 255 19.82 3.85 -6.04
N LEU A 256 19.78 5.19 -6.18
CA LEU A 256 18.66 5.91 -6.76
C LEU A 256 18.49 5.55 -8.24
N PHE A 257 19.56 5.60 -9.04
CA PHE A 257 19.53 5.18 -10.45
C PHE A 257 19.06 3.73 -10.57
N LYS A 258 19.54 2.83 -9.71
CA LYS A 258 19.13 1.43 -9.74
C LYS A 258 17.64 1.24 -9.48
N CYS A 259 17.01 2.10 -8.71
CA CYS A 259 15.58 2.04 -8.39
C CYS A 259 14.67 2.72 -9.43
N THR A 260 15.21 3.56 -10.30
CA THR A 260 14.41 4.46 -11.16
C THR A 260 14.68 4.27 -12.64
N GLU A 261 15.89 3.91 -13.03
CA GLU A 261 16.28 3.77 -14.43
C GLU A 261 15.97 2.37 -14.97
N ASN A 262 15.45 2.29 -16.19
CA ASN A 262 15.19 1.04 -16.91
C ASN A 262 14.35 0.01 -16.14
N VAL A 263 13.37 0.49 -15.38
CA VAL A 263 12.49 -0.37 -14.58
C VAL A 263 11.63 -1.23 -15.48
N GLN A 264 11.88 -2.56 -15.45
CA GLN A 264 11.07 -3.52 -16.20
C GLN A 264 9.71 -3.72 -15.52
N PHE A 265 8.65 -3.77 -16.32
CA PHE A 265 7.28 -4.03 -15.85
C PHE A 265 6.49 -4.88 -16.85
N LYS A 266 5.36 -5.42 -16.39
CA LYS A 266 4.45 -6.27 -17.17
C LYS A 266 3.13 -5.54 -17.43
N PHE A 267 2.63 -5.65 -18.65
CA PHE A 267 1.29 -5.23 -19.02
C PHE A 267 0.71 -6.17 -20.09
N ASN A 268 -0.49 -6.68 -19.88
CA ASN A 268 -1.21 -7.58 -20.80
C ASN A 268 -0.33 -8.74 -21.31
N GLY A 269 0.43 -9.35 -20.41
CA GLY A 269 1.36 -10.45 -20.73
C GLY A 269 2.71 -10.00 -21.30
N GLY A 270 2.83 -8.84 -21.92
CA GLY A 270 4.07 -8.31 -22.48
C GLY A 270 4.97 -7.64 -21.44
N LEU A 271 6.27 -7.60 -21.69
CA LEU A 271 7.28 -6.93 -20.88
C LEU A 271 7.71 -5.62 -21.53
N TYR A 272 7.83 -4.60 -20.70
CA TYR A 272 8.21 -3.22 -21.08
C TYR A 272 9.23 -2.68 -20.10
N ARG A 273 9.90 -1.57 -20.47
CA ARG A 273 10.79 -0.81 -19.58
C ARG A 273 10.40 0.66 -19.61
N GLN A 274 10.45 1.30 -18.45
CA GLN A 274 10.41 2.76 -18.37
C GLN A 274 11.84 3.27 -18.41
N THR A 275 12.14 4.15 -19.38
CA THR A 275 13.49 4.67 -19.65
C THR A 275 13.73 6.03 -19.01
N ASP A 276 12.71 6.87 -18.90
CA ASP A 276 12.79 8.19 -18.26
C ASP A 276 11.49 8.53 -17.53
N GLY A 277 11.53 9.61 -16.74
CA GLY A 277 10.44 9.97 -15.85
C GLY A 277 10.35 9.06 -14.61
N VAL A 278 9.53 9.45 -13.66
CA VAL A 278 9.34 8.67 -12.42
C VAL A 278 8.06 7.86 -12.49
N ALA A 279 8.16 6.57 -12.16
CA ALA A 279 7.02 5.67 -12.17
C ALA A 279 5.97 6.09 -11.13
N MET A 280 4.75 6.40 -11.57
CA MET A 280 3.60 6.60 -10.67
C MET A 280 3.33 5.30 -9.90
N GLY A 281 3.57 5.31 -8.60
CA GLY A 281 3.48 4.14 -7.71
C GLY A 281 4.82 3.65 -7.16
N SER A 282 5.95 4.22 -7.63
CA SER A 282 7.23 4.11 -6.94
C SER A 282 7.24 4.96 -5.67
N PRO A 283 7.77 4.46 -4.54
CA PRO A 283 7.97 5.30 -3.35
C PRO A 283 8.85 6.54 -3.62
N LEU A 284 9.81 6.44 -4.53
CA LEU A 284 10.70 7.55 -4.92
C LEU A 284 10.02 8.59 -5.81
N GLY A 285 8.85 8.26 -6.42
CA GLY A 285 8.15 9.17 -7.30
C GLY A 285 7.88 10.54 -6.71
N PRO A 286 7.14 10.62 -5.61
CA PRO A 286 6.86 11.89 -4.94
C PRO A 286 8.13 12.62 -4.48
N LEU A 287 9.14 11.89 -3.99
CA LEU A 287 10.39 12.51 -3.53
C LEU A 287 11.15 13.19 -4.68
N LEU A 288 11.37 12.47 -5.78
CA LEU A 288 12.13 13.03 -6.93
C LEU A 288 11.37 14.16 -7.62
N ALA A 289 10.05 14.04 -7.73
CA ALA A 289 9.24 15.16 -8.23
C ALA A 289 9.36 16.40 -7.33
N GLU A 290 9.35 16.19 -6.00
CA GLU A 290 9.54 17.26 -5.02
C GLU A 290 10.91 17.93 -5.14
N VAL A 291 11.99 17.12 -5.22
CA VAL A 291 13.37 17.62 -5.38
C VAL A 291 13.51 18.43 -6.66
N PHE A 292 12.95 17.95 -7.77
CA PHE A 292 13.00 18.64 -9.04
C PHE A 292 12.23 19.97 -9.02
N MET A 293 11.03 19.97 -8.45
CA MET A 293 10.26 21.21 -8.30
C MET A 293 10.98 22.22 -7.41
N ALA A 294 11.54 21.76 -6.28
CA ALA A 294 12.31 22.62 -5.38
C ALA A 294 13.57 23.18 -6.07
N LYS A 295 14.23 22.41 -6.95
CA LYS A 295 15.32 22.92 -7.78
C LYS A 295 14.88 24.12 -8.62
N LEU A 296 13.73 24.02 -9.31
CA LEU A 296 13.21 25.11 -10.13
C LEU A 296 12.80 26.32 -9.28
N GLU A 297 12.15 26.09 -8.15
CA GLU A 297 11.67 27.11 -7.22
C GLU A 297 12.81 27.92 -6.60
N ASN A 298 13.87 27.24 -6.17
CA ASN A 298 15.02 27.87 -5.51
C ASN A 298 15.98 28.57 -6.49
N ASN A 299 15.94 28.21 -7.78
CA ASN A 299 16.84 28.74 -8.79
C ASN A 299 16.07 29.61 -9.83
N GLN A 300 15.58 28.98 -10.90
CA GLN A 300 15.02 29.72 -12.07
C GLN A 300 13.76 30.51 -11.74
N LEU A 301 12.96 30.07 -10.79
CA LEU A 301 11.69 30.69 -10.41
C LEU A 301 11.80 31.59 -9.18
N SER A 302 12.93 31.61 -8.48
CA SER A 302 13.14 32.35 -7.24
C SER A 302 12.73 33.83 -7.34
N ASN A 303 13.16 34.53 -8.39
CA ASN A 303 12.81 35.95 -8.61
C ASN A 303 11.32 36.18 -8.90
N ALA A 304 10.63 35.20 -9.50
CA ALA A 304 9.20 35.33 -9.76
C ALA A 304 8.41 35.03 -8.47
N ILE A 305 8.86 34.05 -7.69
CA ILE A 305 8.24 33.67 -6.43
C ILE A 305 8.40 34.74 -5.36
N SER A 306 9.54 35.45 -5.31
CA SER A 306 9.80 36.54 -4.34
C SER A 306 8.84 37.72 -4.48
N LYS A 307 8.20 37.89 -5.64
CA LYS A 307 7.17 38.92 -5.90
C LYS A 307 5.79 38.50 -5.36
N CYS A 308 5.60 37.25 -4.97
CA CYS A 308 4.34 36.75 -4.48
C CYS A 308 4.18 37.07 -2.98
N LYS A 309 2.99 37.52 -2.58
CA LYS A 309 2.63 37.62 -1.16
C LYS A 309 2.53 36.22 -0.52
N VAL A 310 1.99 35.25 -1.28
CA VAL A 310 1.96 33.84 -0.93
C VAL A 310 2.28 33.00 -2.17
N TYR A 311 3.16 32.06 -2.02
CA TYR A 311 3.41 30.98 -2.95
C TYR A 311 3.51 29.67 -2.17
N LYS A 312 2.58 28.75 -2.39
CA LYS A 312 2.55 27.44 -1.73
C LYS A 312 2.22 26.35 -2.73
N ARG A 313 2.96 25.26 -2.64
CA ARG A 313 2.79 24.10 -3.53
C ARG A 313 2.43 22.82 -2.76
N TYR A 314 1.53 22.05 -3.35
CA TYR A 314 1.22 20.68 -2.92
C TYR A 314 1.40 19.75 -4.12
N VAL A 315 2.56 19.10 -4.23
CA VAL A 315 2.97 18.22 -5.34
C VAL A 315 2.95 18.97 -6.67
N ASP A 316 1.89 18.84 -7.48
CA ASP A 316 1.65 19.47 -8.78
C ASP A 316 0.74 20.71 -8.72
N ASP A 317 -0.04 20.87 -7.66
CA ASP A 317 -0.93 22.00 -7.45
C ASP A 317 -0.21 23.15 -6.72
N ILE A 318 -0.27 24.38 -7.26
CA ILE A 318 0.38 25.58 -6.70
C ILE A 318 -0.67 26.66 -6.45
N PHE A 319 -0.64 27.25 -5.27
CA PHE A 319 -1.50 28.39 -4.89
C PHE A 319 -0.66 29.66 -4.80
N VAL A 320 -1.18 30.75 -5.38
CA VAL A 320 -0.50 32.04 -5.43
C VAL A 320 -1.42 33.17 -5.04
N ILE A 321 -0.92 34.05 -4.16
CA ILE A 321 -1.46 35.40 -3.95
C ILE A 321 -0.42 36.38 -4.47
N LEU A 322 -0.79 37.15 -5.48
CA LEU A 322 0.06 38.12 -6.14
C LEU A 322 -0.50 39.52 -6.00
N ASN A 323 0.35 40.51 -5.76
CA ASN A 323 -0.08 41.91 -5.73
C ASN A 323 -0.62 42.32 -7.13
N LYS A 324 -1.70 43.12 -7.19
CA LYS A 324 -2.35 43.60 -8.43
C LYS A 324 -1.41 44.33 -9.40
N VAL A 325 -0.32 44.87 -8.89
CA VAL A 325 0.73 45.52 -9.70
C VAL A 325 1.40 44.55 -10.70
N HIS A 326 1.44 43.26 -10.36
CA HIS A 326 2.05 42.24 -11.20
C HIS A 326 0.99 41.47 -12.00
N ASP A 327 1.37 41.11 -13.25
CA ASP A 327 0.47 40.33 -14.10
C ASP A 327 0.73 38.81 -13.96
N PRO A 328 -0.31 38.01 -13.59
CA PRO A 328 -0.19 36.58 -13.49
C PRO A 328 0.18 35.87 -14.81
N LYS A 329 -0.18 36.45 -15.98
CA LYS A 329 0.18 35.87 -17.29
C LYS A 329 1.67 35.94 -17.54
N THR A 330 2.29 37.06 -17.20
CA THR A 330 3.76 37.21 -17.26
C THR A 330 4.47 36.23 -16.33
N MET A 331 3.89 35.98 -15.15
CA MET A 331 4.40 34.95 -14.25
C MET A 331 4.30 33.57 -14.89
N LEU A 332 3.14 33.20 -15.47
CA LEU A 332 2.96 31.93 -16.17
C LEU A 332 3.96 31.73 -17.30
N GLU A 333 4.22 32.78 -18.12
CA GLU A 333 5.22 32.73 -19.18
C GLU A 333 6.62 32.45 -18.62
N THR A 334 6.99 33.09 -17.50
CA THR A 334 8.27 32.88 -16.81
C THR A 334 8.37 31.43 -16.34
N PHE A 335 7.31 30.91 -15.74
CA PHE A 335 7.24 29.52 -15.26
C PHE A 335 7.37 28.52 -16.42
N ASN A 336 6.70 28.78 -17.55
CA ASN A 336 6.76 27.91 -18.72
C ASN A 336 8.10 27.97 -19.48
N LYS A 337 8.92 28.97 -19.23
CA LYS A 337 10.29 29.10 -19.76
C LYS A 337 11.34 28.46 -18.83
N ALA A 338 11.01 28.18 -17.59
CA ALA A 338 11.96 27.69 -16.57
C ALA A 338 12.60 26.33 -16.92
N HIS A 339 11.85 25.43 -17.56
CA HIS A 339 12.37 24.12 -17.97
C HIS A 339 11.58 23.56 -19.17
N ALA A 340 12.29 22.95 -20.13
CA ALA A 340 11.70 22.46 -21.38
C ALA A 340 10.63 21.34 -21.14
N ASN A 341 10.85 20.49 -20.15
CA ASN A 341 9.98 19.35 -19.87
C ASN A 341 8.74 19.71 -19.06
N ILE A 342 8.69 20.89 -18.42
CA ILE A 342 7.61 21.26 -17.51
C ILE A 342 6.72 22.33 -18.14
N LYS A 343 5.43 22.12 -18.02
CA LYS A 343 4.41 23.07 -18.46
C LYS A 343 3.41 23.30 -17.34
N TYR A 344 3.12 24.58 -17.12
CA TYR A 344 2.16 25.04 -16.13
C TYR A 344 0.91 25.55 -16.83
N THR A 345 -0.24 25.26 -16.23
CA THR A 345 -1.52 25.87 -16.60
C THR A 345 -2.00 26.74 -15.44
N ILE A 346 -2.79 27.77 -15.72
CA ILE A 346 -3.29 28.71 -14.72
C ILE A 346 -4.81 28.64 -14.64
N GLU A 347 -5.32 28.68 -13.40
CA GLU A 347 -6.74 28.84 -13.08
C GLU A 347 -6.89 30.11 -12.26
N PHE A 348 -7.67 31.06 -12.78
CA PHE A 348 -7.92 32.32 -12.13
C PHE A 348 -9.11 32.22 -11.16
N GLU A 349 -9.14 33.07 -10.14
CA GLU A 349 -10.36 33.28 -9.35
C GLU A 349 -11.50 33.72 -10.29
N SER A 350 -12.68 33.11 -10.09
CA SER A 350 -13.92 33.44 -10.83
C SER A 350 -14.99 33.83 -9.83
N LEU A 351 -15.60 35.00 -10.02
CA LEU A 351 -16.60 35.55 -9.09
C LEU A 351 -16.11 35.52 -7.63
N ASP A 352 -14.90 36.01 -7.41
CA ASP A 352 -14.21 36.04 -6.11
C ASP A 352 -13.98 34.66 -5.47
N HIS A 353 -14.07 33.58 -6.25
CA HIS A 353 -13.95 32.20 -5.78
C HIS A 353 -12.78 31.48 -6.46
N LEU A 354 -12.03 30.68 -5.68
CA LEU A 354 -11.00 29.75 -6.15
C LEU A 354 -11.01 28.49 -5.29
N ALA A 355 -10.93 27.33 -5.93
CA ALA A 355 -10.75 26.05 -5.23
C ALA A 355 -9.25 25.70 -5.18
N PHE A 356 -8.75 25.32 -4.01
CA PHE A 356 -7.41 24.78 -3.88
C PHE A 356 -7.40 23.61 -2.91
N LEU A 357 -6.85 22.48 -3.33
CA LEU A 357 -6.92 21.20 -2.63
C LEU A 357 -8.38 20.81 -2.32
N ASP A 358 -8.70 20.74 -1.03
CA ASP A 358 -10.06 20.42 -0.53
C ASP A 358 -10.77 21.64 0.05
N VAL A 359 -10.32 22.86 -0.24
CA VAL A 359 -10.86 24.12 0.27
C VAL A 359 -11.38 24.94 -0.88
N SER A 360 -12.57 25.49 -0.68
CA SER A 360 -13.13 26.56 -1.51
C SER A 360 -12.87 27.88 -0.81
N LEU A 361 -12.16 28.75 -1.49
CA LEU A 361 -11.79 30.09 -1.01
C LEU A 361 -12.68 31.13 -1.67
N THR A 362 -13.30 32.01 -0.90
CA THR A 362 -14.10 33.12 -1.42
C THR A 362 -13.61 34.40 -0.78
N ARG A 363 -13.36 35.41 -1.60
CA ARG A 363 -13.02 36.77 -1.16
C ARG A 363 -14.25 37.45 -0.63
N ARG A 364 -14.21 38.00 0.61
CA ARG A 364 -15.26 38.85 1.13
C ARG A 364 -15.05 40.33 0.72
N PRO A 365 -16.08 41.19 0.82
CA PRO A 365 -15.98 42.61 0.50
C PRO A 365 -14.89 43.36 1.29
N ASP A 366 -14.62 42.91 2.52
CA ASP A 366 -13.56 43.47 3.39
C ASP A 366 -12.16 42.97 3.04
N GLY A 367 -12.05 42.10 2.03
CA GLY A 367 -10.80 41.46 1.60
C GLY A 367 -10.41 40.20 2.41
N SER A 368 -11.15 39.86 3.44
CA SER A 368 -10.90 38.60 4.20
C SER A 368 -11.27 37.35 3.38
N ILE A 369 -10.75 36.19 3.78
CA ILE A 369 -10.96 34.93 3.07
C ILE A 369 -12.03 34.09 3.81
N ARG A 370 -13.14 33.82 3.11
CA ARG A 370 -14.15 32.84 3.53
C ARG A 370 -13.73 31.45 3.04
N ARG A 371 -13.81 30.46 3.92
CA ARG A 371 -13.40 29.07 3.62
C ARG A 371 -14.57 28.11 3.81
N THR A 372 -14.75 27.22 2.82
CA THR A 372 -15.68 26.07 2.90
C THR A 372 -14.99 24.81 2.38
N VAL A 373 -15.59 23.63 2.65
CA VAL A 373 -15.05 22.37 2.10
C VAL A 373 -15.38 22.28 0.61
N PHE A 374 -14.33 22.20 -0.22
CA PHE A 374 -14.50 21.98 -1.65
C PHE A 374 -14.81 20.52 -1.95
N ARG A 375 -15.79 20.30 -2.82
CA ARG A 375 -16.16 18.99 -3.34
C ARG A 375 -16.08 19.00 -4.86
N LYS A 376 -15.27 18.10 -5.40
CA LYS A 376 -15.14 17.97 -6.86
C LYS A 376 -16.47 17.52 -7.48
N GLU A 377 -16.76 17.87 -8.71
CA GLU A 377 -17.96 17.43 -9.45
C GLU A 377 -18.13 15.90 -9.52
N THR A 378 -17.02 15.18 -9.43
CA THR A 378 -17.01 13.70 -9.38
C THR A 378 -17.46 13.13 -8.03
N TRP A 379 -17.68 13.96 -7.02
CA TRP A 379 -18.18 13.52 -5.73
C TRP A 379 -19.68 13.16 -5.80
N ASN A 380 -20.09 12.04 -5.22
CA ASN A 380 -21.41 11.43 -5.41
C ASN A 380 -22.19 11.15 -4.12
N ASP A 381 -21.98 11.89 -3.05
CA ASP A 381 -22.64 11.74 -1.74
C ASP A 381 -22.48 10.38 -1.06
N GLN A 382 -21.73 9.46 -1.65
CA GLN A 382 -21.61 8.09 -1.16
C GLN A 382 -20.44 7.92 -0.20
N TYR A 383 -20.77 7.53 1.01
CA TYR A 383 -19.85 7.04 2.02
C TYR A 383 -20.14 5.56 2.34
N VAL A 384 -19.42 5.00 3.31
CA VAL A 384 -19.73 3.67 3.82
C VAL A 384 -21.16 3.69 4.38
N HIS A 385 -22.08 2.99 3.70
CA HIS A 385 -23.47 2.93 4.13
C HIS A 385 -23.59 2.26 5.50
N PHE A 386 -24.51 2.73 6.36
CA PHE A 386 -24.66 2.21 7.72
C PHE A 386 -24.88 0.70 7.79
N ARG A 387 -25.63 0.12 6.85
CA ARG A 387 -25.87 -1.33 6.75
C ARG A 387 -24.72 -2.13 6.15
N SER A 388 -23.61 -1.47 5.71
CA SER A 388 -22.41 -2.18 5.23
C SER A 388 -21.81 -3.06 6.33
N PHE A 389 -21.32 -4.23 5.95
CA PHE A 389 -20.73 -5.20 6.88
C PHE A 389 -19.29 -4.81 7.24
N VAL A 390 -19.18 -3.71 7.99
CA VAL A 390 -17.94 -3.17 8.55
C VAL A 390 -18.12 -2.85 10.03
N PRO A 391 -17.05 -2.87 10.86
CA PRO A 391 -17.13 -2.56 12.28
C PRO A 391 -17.78 -1.21 12.58
N MET A 392 -18.65 -1.14 13.60
CA MET A 392 -19.29 0.09 14.05
C MET A 392 -18.26 1.18 14.37
N LYS A 393 -17.12 0.81 14.94
CA LYS A 393 -16.01 1.72 15.23
C LYS A 393 -15.53 2.48 13.98
N GLN A 394 -15.48 1.81 12.81
CA GLN A 394 -15.11 2.46 11.54
C GLN A 394 -16.20 3.43 11.06
N LYS A 395 -17.48 3.08 11.22
CA LYS A 395 -18.61 3.95 10.89
C LYS A 395 -18.62 5.22 11.74
N MET A 396 -18.42 5.07 13.05
CA MET A 396 -18.33 6.21 13.97
C MET A 396 -17.10 7.08 13.69
N ASN A 397 -15.97 6.45 13.38
CA ASN A 397 -14.76 7.19 13.04
C ASN A 397 -14.90 8.01 11.75
N LEU A 398 -15.68 7.53 10.77
CA LEU A 398 -15.97 8.28 9.55
C LEU A 398 -16.70 9.60 9.86
N ILE A 399 -17.76 9.56 10.70
CA ILE A 399 -18.49 10.76 11.11
C ILE A 399 -17.55 11.74 11.81
N ASN A 400 -16.78 11.24 12.79
CA ASN A 400 -15.84 12.07 13.55
C ASN A 400 -14.78 12.73 12.64
N CYS A 401 -14.18 11.96 11.72
CA CYS A 401 -13.13 12.48 10.84
C CYS A 401 -13.66 13.59 9.92
N LEU A 402 -14.88 13.44 9.38
CA LEU A 402 -15.46 14.45 8.50
C LEU A 402 -15.89 15.71 9.29
N ALA A 403 -16.44 15.56 10.48
CA ALA A 403 -16.77 16.68 11.35
C ALA A 403 -15.52 17.47 11.80
N GLU A 404 -14.45 16.77 12.20
CA GLU A 404 -13.18 17.41 12.56
C GLU A 404 -12.51 18.09 11.36
N ARG A 405 -12.62 17.48 10.17
CA ARG A 405 -12.15 18.11 8.93
C ARG A 405 -12.90 19.40 8.64
N ALA A 406 -14.24 19.41 8.78
CA ALA A 406 -15.06 20.60 8.60
C ALA A 406 -14.64 21.73 9.57
N ARG A 407 -14.44 21.42 10.86
CA ARG A 407 -13.98 22.41 11.87
C ARG A 407 -12.63 23.03 11.55
N LYS A 408 -11.74 22.28 10.93
CA LYS A 408 -10.40 22.77 10.56
C LYS A 408 -10.39 23.56 9.26
N ILE A 409 -11.30 23.26 8.33
CA ILE A 409 -11.34 23.90 7.01
C ILE A 409 -12.21 25.15 7.01
N CYS A 410 -13.42 25.05 7.52
CA CYS A 410 -14.41 26.09 7.43
C CYS A 410 -14.05 27.32 8.28
N SER A 411 -14.39 28.50 7.80
CA SER A 411 -14.44 29.69 8.63
C SER A 411 -15.66 29.62 9.58
N GLU A 412 -15.67 30.39 10.65
CA GLU A 412 -16.71 30.33 11.70
C GLU A 412 -18.13 30.49 11.15
N ASP A 413 -18.31 31.40 10.20
CA ASP A 413 -19.59 31.70 9.53
C ASP A 413 -20.11 30.58 8.61
N THR A 414 -19.26 29.62 8.23
CA THR A 414 -19.60 28.52 7.28
C THR A 414 -19.65 27.14 7.93
N LEU A 415 -19.15 27.02 9.15
CA LEU A 415 -19.03 25.72 9.82
C LEU A 415 -20.41 25.10 10.13
N ALA A 416 -21.36 25.90 10.55
CA ALA A 416 -22.71 25.40 10.87
C ALA A 416 -23.40 24.79 9.64
N ASP A 417 -23.29 25.46 8.48
CA ASP A 417 -23.84 24.98 7.22
C ASP A 417 -23.19 23.66 6.77
N GLU A 418 -21.87 23.55 6.89
CA GLU A 418 -21.14 22.34 6.54
C GLU A 418 -21.50 21.16 7.46
N LEU A 419 -21.65 21.38 8.76
CA LEU A 419 -22.07 20.32 9.68
C LEU A 419 -23.54 19.91 9.43
N ALA A 420 -24.42 20.82 9.11
CA ALA A 420 -25.79 20.51 8.70
C ALA A 420 -25.83 19.71 7.38
N PHE A 421 -25.01 20.09 6.42
CA PHE A 421 -24.85 19.36 5.18
C PHE A 421 -24.35 17.91 5.42
N LEU A 422 -23.30 17.73 6.22
CA LEU A 422 -22.78 16.39 6.57
C LEU A 422 -23.84 15.55 7.30
N HIS A 423 -24.65 16.18 8.17
CA HIS A 423 -25.76 15.50 8.84
C HIS A 423 -26.75 14.91 7.84
N GLN A 424 -27.16 15.69 6.82
CA GLN A 424 -28.08 15.22 5.77
C GLN A 424 -27.46 14.10 4.94
N ILE A 425 -26.15 14.19 4.60
CA ILE A 425 -25.45 13.14 3.85
C ILE A 425 -25.40 11.85 4.64
N PHE A 426 -25.12 11.87 5.94
CA PHE A 426 -25.12 10.67 6.75
C PHE A 426 -26.53 10.05 6.88
N LEU A 427 -27.59 10.86 6.98
CA LEU A 427 -28.97 10.36 6.93
C LEU A 427 -29.25 9.63 5.61
N LYS A 428 -28.87 10.21 4.45
CA LYS A 428 -28.98 9.57 3.13
C LYS A 428 -28.20 8.24 3.07
N ASN A 429 -27.07 8.13 3.77
CA ASN A 429 -26.27 6.90 3.88
C ASN A 429 -26.78 5.94 4.98
N GLY A 430 -28.00 6.17 5.51
CA GLY A 430 -28.72 5.28 6.42
C GLY A 430 -28.25 5.33 7.87
N TYR A 431 -27.47 6.32 8.28
CA TYR A 431 -27.02 6.45 9.68
C TYR A 431 -28.15 6.94 10.58
N PRO A 432 -28.33 6.35 11.79
CA PRO A 432 -29.27 6.84 12.79
C PRO A 432 -28.87 8.22 13.32
N LYS A 433 -29.87 9.10 13.50
CA LYS A 433 -29.68 10.49 13.92
C LYS A 433 -28.83 10.62 15.19
N HIS A 434 -29.12 9.84 16.23
CA HIS A 434 -28.39 9.89 17.50
C HIS A 434 -26.90 9.54 17.36
N LEU A 435 -26.52 8.65 16.40
CA LEU A 435 -25.12 8.33 16.13
C LEU A 435 -24.41 9.43 15.36
N ILE A 436 -25.12 10.10 14.45
CA ILE A 436 -24.59 11.26 13.74
C ILE A 436 -24.29 12.38 14.72
N GLU A 437 -25.26 12.75 15.57
CA GLU A 437 -25.12 13.78 16.59
C GLU A 437 -23.95 13.47 17.55
N LYS A 438 -23.88 12.22 18.06
CA LYS A 438 -22.79 11.78 18.92
C LYS A 438 -21.43 11.87 18.23
N GLY A 439 -21.34 11.48 16.95
CA GLY A 439 -20.10 11.51 16.19
C GLY A 439 -19.67 12.91 15.77
N MET A 440 -20.60 13.85 15.68
CA MET A 440 -20.33 15.25 15.34
C MET A 440 -19.94 16.11 16.55
N GLN A 441 -20.07 15.61 17.77
CA GLN A 441 -19.61 16.36 18.93
C GLN A 441 -18.10 16.59 18.91
N PRO A 442 -17.62 17.78 19.30
CA PRO A 442 -16.21 18.03 19.48
C PRO A 442 -15.61 17.04 20.48
N ARG A 443 -14.49 16.46 20.17
CA ARG A 443 -13.78 15.63 21.14
C ARG A 443 -13.04 16.55 22.10
N PRO A 444 -13.16 16.35 23.42
CA PRO A 444 -12.32 17.05 24.36
C PRO A 444 -10.86 16.75 24.01
N ALA A 445 -10.02 17.77 24.05
CA ALA A 445 -8.58 17.58 23.97
C ALA A 445 -8.21 16.52 25.01
N SER A 446 -7.71 15.36 24.58
CA SER A 446 -7.21 14.38 25.54
C SER A 446 -6.00 15.00 26.21
N ASP A 447 -6.11 15.35 27.47
CA ASP A 447 -4.93 15.57 28.30
C ASP A 447 -4.05 14.34 28.13
N LYS A 448 -2.91 14.52 27.48
CA LYS A 448 -1.88 13.48 27.40
C LYS A 448 -1.29 13.33 28.81
N MET A 449 -2.04 12.67 29.70
CA MET A 449 -1.39 12.11 30.88
C MET A 449 -0.19 11.32 30.39
N LEU A 450 0.93 11.50 31.04
CA LEU A 450 2.14 10.71 30.88
C LEU A 450 1.80 9.24 31.17
N THR A 451 1.23 8.56 30.18
CA THR A 451 0.97 7.12 30.27
C THR A 451 2.26 6.42 29.91
N VAL A 452 2.73 5.53 30.79
CA VAL A 452 3.84 4.62 30.51
C VAL A 452 3.58 3.98 29.14
N GLU A 453 4.57 4.10 28.25
CA GLU A 453 4.44 3.63 26.86
C GLU A 453 4.46 2.09 26.85
N LYS A 454 3.27 1.49 26.70
CA LYS A 454 3.11 0.04 26.62
C LYS A 454 3.42 -0.45 25.21
N LYS A 455 4.10 -1.59 25.11
CA LYS A 455 4.34 -2.26 23.83
C LYS A 455 3.03 -2.65 23.18
N CYS A 456 2.74 -2.10 21.99
CA CYS A 456 1.58 -2.50 21.22
C CYS A 456 1.79 -3.84 20.52
N VAL A 457 0.89 -4.79 20.77
CA VAL A 457 0.83 -6.08 20.06
C VAL A 457 -0.44 -6.15 19.20
N TYR A 458 -0.35 -6.78 18.04
CA TYR A 458 -1.35 -6.66 16.99
C TYR A 458 -1.89 -8.02 16.56
N VAL A 459 -3.22 -8.10 16.40
CA VAL A 459 -3.86 -9.24 15.72
C VAL A 459 -4.86 -8.74 14.69
N ASN A 460 -4.89 -9.39 13.53
CA ASN A 460 -5.84 -9.10 12.48
C ASN A 460 -6.81 -10.28 12.32
N LEU A 461 -8.10 -10.03 12.48
CA LEU A 461 -9.16 -11.03 12.40
C LEU A 461 -10.17 -10.67 11.30
N PRO A 462 -10.75 -11.64 10.58
CA PRO A 462 -11.84 -11.35 9.65
C PRO A 462 -13.07 -10.88 10.44
N PHE A 463 -13.69 -9.78 10.03
CA PHE A 463 -14.89 -9.27 10.69
C PHE A 463 -16.06 -10.27 10.57
N LYS A 464 -16.71 -10.57 11.68
CA LYS A 464 -17.85 -11.50 11.75
C LYS A 464 -19.10 -10.89 12.45
N GLY A 465 -19.08 -9.58 12.71
CA GLY A 465 -20.14 -8.84 13.40
C GLY A 465 -19.62 -8.13 14.65
N ASP A 466 -20.31 -7.02 15.02
CA ASP A 466 -19.85 -6.14 16.10
C ASP A 466 -19.86 -6.82 17.48
N ALA A 467 -20.90 -7.61 17.80
CA ALA A 467 -20.99 -8.29 19.09
C ALA A 467 -19.78 -9.23 19.33
N LEU A 468 -19.45 -10.06 18.33
CA LEU A 468 -18.31 -10.95 18.41
C LEU A 468 -16.99 -10.20 18.41
N ALA A 469 -16.88 -9.10 17.63
CA ALA A 469 -15.69 -8.27 17.59
C ALA A 469 -15.39 -7.63 18.95
N VAL A 470 -16.40 -7.01 19.59
CA VAL A 470 -16.27 -6.39 20.93
C VAL A 470 -15.96 -7.44 22.00
N PHE A 471 -16.67 -8.56 21.98
CA PHE A 471 -16.41 -9.66 22.93
C PHE A 471 -14.97 -10.18 22.82
N THR A 472 -14.52 -10.45 21.59
CA THR A 472 -13.17 -10.97 21.35
C THR A 472 -12.09 -9.96 21.73
N GLU A 473 -12.26 -8.68 21.35
CA GLU A 473 -11.33 -7.61 21.70
C GLU A 473 -11.21 -7.45 23.22
N ARG A 474 -12.32 -7.43 23.95
CA ARG A 474 -12.34 -7.34 25.43
C ARG A 474 -11.64 -8.52 26.08
N ARG A 475 -12.02 -9.75 25.69
CA ARG A 475 -11.47 -11.00 26.27
C ARG A 475 -9.97 -11.10 26.05
N LEU A 476 -9.50 -10.86 24.82
CA LEU A 476 -8.07 -10.93 24.51
C LEU A 476 -7.29 -9.79 25.19
N SER A 477 -7.85 -8.57 25.23
CA SER A 477 -7.20 -7.43 25.90
C SER A 477 -7.06 -7.65 27.39
N SER A 478 -8.08 -8.19 28.06
CA SER A 478 -8.04 -8.52 29.48
C SER A 478 -6.98 -9.59 29.77
N ALA A 479 -7.01 -10.69 29.01
CA ALA A 479 -6.05 -11.78 29.21
C ALA A 479 -4.59 -11.34 28.99
N ILE A 480 -4.32 -10.54 27.96
CA ILE A 480 -2.99 -10.01 27.67
C ILE A 480 -2.54 -9.04 28.76
N SER A 481 -3.42 -8.14 29.21
CA SER A 481 -3.09 -7.16 30.27
C SER A 481 -2.83 -7.82 31.61
N GLN A 482 -3.47 -8.94 31.92
CA GLN A 482 -3.23 -9.73 33.13
C GLN A 482 -1.88 -10.46 33.09
N ALA A 483 -1.56 -11.08 31.97
CA ALA A 483 -0.32 -11.83 31.82
C ALA A 483 0.92 -10.95 31.54
N PHE A 484 0.73 -9.78 30.90
CA PHE A 484 1.81 -8.87 30.51
C PHE A 484 1.40 -7.41 30.70
N PHE A 485 1.75 -6.81 31.84
CA PHE A 485 1.41 -5.41 32.15
C PHE A 485 1.96 -4.41 31.13
N ALA A 486 3.13 -4.70 30.57
CA ALA A 486 3.81 -3.83 29.60
C ALA A 486 3.24 -3.94 28.19
N ALA A 487 2.24 -4.83 27.95
CA ALA A 487 1.61 -5.00 26.64
C ALA A 487 0.25 -4.30 26.54
N LYS A 488 -0.08 -3.84 25.29
CA LYS A 488 -1.40 -3.32 24.92
C LYS A 488 -1.85 -3.94 23.60
N LEU A 489 -2.95 -4.69 23.63
CA LEU A 489 -3.50 -5.29 22.42
C LEU A 489 -4.18 -4.25 21.51
N ARG A 490 -3.96 -4.40 20.20
CA ARG A 490 -4.67 -3.74 19.13
C ARG A 490 -5.27 -4.79 18.19
N VAL A 491 -6.58 -4.89 18.16
CA VAL A 491 -7.31 -5.81 17.26
C VAL A 491 -7.75 -5.05 16.03
N TYR A 492 -7.39 -5.56 14.85
CA TYR A 492 -7.88 -5.07 13.57
C TYR A 492 -8.84 -6.06 12.97
N PHE A 493 -9.98 -5.56 12.49
CA PHE A 493 -10.95 -6.41 11.80
C PHE A 493 -10.91 -6.10 10.30
N THR A 494 -10.70 -7.13 9.48
CA THR A 494 -10.71 -7.02 8.02
C THR A 494 -12.05 -7.47 7.46
N THR A 495 -12.54 -6.72 6.48
CA THR A 495 -13.74 -7.06 5.71
C THR A 495 -13.33 -7.38 4.27
N THR A 496 -14.08 -8.27 3.64
CA THR A 496 -13.87 -8.59 2.21
C THR A 496 -14.77 -7.69 1.37
N PRO A 497 -14.22 -6.92 0.43
CA PRO A 497 -15.05 -6.11 -0.47
C PRO A 497 -15.91 -6.99 -1.36
N ALA A 498 -17.15 -6.58 -1.60
CA ALA A 498 -18.08 -7.30 -2.47
C ALA A 498 -17.58 -7.32 -3.92
N VAL A 499 -16.99 -6.22 -4.38
CA VAL A 499 -16.41 -6.11 -5.72
C VAL A 499 -14.88 -6.13 -5.61
N ARG A 500 -14.25 -7.01 -6.39
CA ARG A 500 -12.78 -7.07 -6.52
C ARG A 500 -12.36 -6.47 -7.84
N LEU A 501 -11.40 -5.57 -7.79
CA LEU A 501 -10.84 -4.94 -8.98
C LEU A 501 -10.03 -5.95 -9.81
N GLN A 502 -10.06 -5.81 -11.14
CA GLN A 502 -9.44 -6.74 -12.11
C GLN A 502 -8.52 -6.05 -13.12
N HIS A 503 -8.11 -4.82 -12.83
CA HIS A 503 -7.28 -4.00 -13.74
C HIS A 503 -5.78 -4.36 -13.75
N LYS A 504 -5.34 -5.33 -12.94
CA LYS A 504 -3.92 -5.77 -12.88
C LYS A 504 -3.77 -7.18 -13.44
N ASP A 505 -2.69 -7.42 -14.17
CA ASP A 505 -2.32 -8.77 -14.58
C ASP A 505 -2.29 -9.73 -13.39
N LYS A 506 -2.85 -10.93 -13.58
CA LYS A 506 -2.83 -11.96 -12.56
C LYS A 506 -1.40 -12.48 -12.38
N VAL A 507 -0.94 -12.61 -11.14
CA VAL A 507 0.34 -13.27 -10.83
C VAL A 507 0.10 -14.78 -10.81
N PRO A 508 0.81 -15.57 -11.62
CA PRO A 508 0.70 -17.03 -11.58
C PRO A 508 1.01 -17.58 -10.19
N SER A 509 0.34 -18.66 -9.79
CA SER A 509 0.58 -19.32 -8.51
C SER A 509 2.03 -19.80 -8.35
N SER A 510 2.66 -20.17 -9.46
CA SER A 510 4.06 -20.57 -9.54
C SER A 510 5.06 -19.45 -9.23
N GLU A 511 4.68 -18.19 -9.40
CA GLU A 511 5.48 -17.01 -9.02
C GLU A 511 5.25 -16.58 -7.55
N ALA A 512 4.41 -17.29 -6.79
CA ALA A 512 4.21 -17.01 -5.38
C ALA A 512 5.53 -17.14 -4.61
N SER A 513 5.77 -16.19 -3.72
CA SER A 513 6.88 -16.19 -2.76
C SER A 513 6.35 -16.05 -1.34
N PHE A 514 7.19 -16.27 -0.34
CA PHE A 514 6.76 -16.31 1.06
C PHE A 514 5.50 -17.17 1.23
N CYS A 515 5.56 -18.41 0.75
CA CYS A 515 4.45 -19.33 0.76
C CYS A 515 4.83 -20.70 1.35
N VAL A 516 3.84 -21.35 1.96
CA VAL A 516 3.86 -22.77 2.25
C VAL A 516 3.22 -23.48 1.06
N TYR A 517 3.87 -24.50 0.55
CA TYR A 517 3.40 -25.29 -0.58
C TYR A 517 3.25 -26.77 -0.19
N LYS A 518 2.31 -27.41 -0.85
CA LYS A 518 2.08 -28.86 -0.77
C LYS A 518 2.56 -29.49 -2.08
N PHE A 519 3.37 -30.52 -1.96
CA PHE A 519 3.63 -31.48 -3.05
C PHE A 519 2.71 -32.68 -2.85
N SER A 520 2.13 -33.18 -3.94
CA SER A 520 1.30 -34.38 -3.98
C SER A 520 1.75 -35.24 -5.15
N CYS A 521 2.16 -36.48 -4.86
CA CYS A 521 2.46 -37.47 -5.88
C CYS A 521 1.19 -38.23 -6.29
N SER A 522 1.20 -38.86 -7.48
CA SER A 522 0.11 -39.73 -7.97
C SER A 522 -0.18 -40.91 -7.04
N CYS A 523 0.81 -41.39 -6.30
CA CYS A 523 0.66 -42.48 -5.30
C CYS A 523 0.04 -42.03 -3.97
N GLY A 524 -0.35 -40.74 -3.83
CA GLY A 524 -0.89 -40.19 -2.58
C GLY A 524 0.16 -39.67 -1.60
N THR A 525 1.44 -39.94 -1.84
CA THR A 525 2.52 -39.44 -0.98
C THR A 525 2.62 -37.92 -1.07
N GLY A 526 2.74 -37.26 0.09
CA GLY A 526 2.76 -35.81 0.19
C GLY A 526 3.96 -35.25 0.94
N TYR A 527 4.31 -34.01 0.61
CA TYR A 527 5.30 -33.21 1.31
C TYR A 527 4.77 -31.78 1.52
N ILE A 528 5.11 -31.17 2.63
CA ILE A 528 4.86 -29.76 2.91
C ILE A 528 6.20 -29.06 3.14
N GLY A 529 6.37 -27.94 2.45
CA GLY A 529 7.56 -27.12 2.60
C GLY A 529 7.24 -25.63 2.51
N ARG A 530 8.20 -24.82 2.92
CA ARG A 530 8.13 -23.36 2.82
C ARG A 530 9.18 -22.80 1.87
N THR A 531 8.89 -21.64 1.31
CA THR A 531 9.87 -20.89 0.53
C THR A 531 9.69 -19.39 0.71
N THR A 532 10.80 -18.66 0.86
CA THR A 532 10.82 -17.19 0.82
C THR A 532 11.04 -16.69 -0.61
N ARG A 533 11.64 -17.54 -1.47
CA ARG A 533 11.89 -17.29 -2.89
C ARG A 533 10.65 -17.62 -3.72
N ARG A 534 10.65 -17.31 -5.02
CA ARG A 534 9.57 -17.75 -5.92
C ARG A 534 9.42 -19.27 -5.89
N LEU A 535 8.19 -19.76 -5.89
CA LEU A 535 7.89 -21.19 -5.85
C LEU A 535 8.53 -21.94 -7.03
N THR A 536 8.56 -21.31 -8.23
CA THR A 536 9.26 -21.86 -9.41
C THR A 536 10.73 -22.19 -9.15
N GLN A 537 11.45 -21.39 -8.36
CA GLN A 537 12.85 -21.65 -8.01
C GLN A 537 12.93 -22.86 -7.07
N ARG A 538 12.06 -22.93 -6.07
CA ARG A 538 12.03 -24.03 -5.12
C ARG A 538 11.62 -25.35 -5.77
N VAL A 539 10.68 -25.29 -6.70
CA VAL A 539 10.24 -26.45 -7.47
C VAL A 539 11.38 -27.02 -8.33
N ARG A 540 12.22 -26.18 -8.95
CA ARG A 540 13.41 -26.65 -9.68
C ARG A 540 14.42 -27.40 -8.80
N GLU A 541 14.47 -27.12 -7.51
CA GLU A 541 15.30 -27.86 -6.55
C GLU A 541 14.68 -29.21 -6.19
N HIS A 542 13.35 -29.30 -6.16
CA HIS A 542 12.60 -30.55 -5.91
C HIS A 542 12.34 -31.39 -7.16
N HIS A 543 12.48 -30.82 -8.34
CA HIS A 543 12.37 -31.49 -9.63
C HIS A 543 13.46 -30.98 -10.57
N PRO A 544 14.74 -31.31 -10.29
CA PRO A 544 15.83 -30.86 -11.13
C PRO A 544 15.81 -31.56 -12.52
N ALA A 545 16.36 -30.88 -13.53
CA ALA A 545 16.33 -31.37 -14.92
C ALA A 545 16.95 -32.75 -15.09
N TRP A 546 17.96 -33.08 -14.28
CA TRP A 546 18.67 -34.36 -14.37
C TRP A 546 17.82 -35.59 -14.01
N ILE A 547 16.69 -35.43 -13.24
CA ILE A 547 15.76 -36.56 -13.01
C ILE A 547 15.30 -37.18 -14.32
N LYS A 548 15.13 -36.37 -15.38
CA LYS A 548 14.70 -36.84 -16.69
C LYS A 548 15.83 -37.47 -17.51
N SER A 549 17.10 -37.17 -17.19
CA SER A 549 18.25 -37.62 -17.94
C SER A 549 18.94 -38.89 -17.38
N GLY A 550 18.40 -39.47 -16.28
CA GLY A 550 18.92 -40.68 -15.68
C GLY A 550 20.29 -40.54 -14.98
N VAL A 551 20.83 -39.32 -14.86
CA VAL A 551 22.10 -39.06 -14.19
C VAL A 551 21.89 -38.95 -12.68
N THR A 552 22.54 -39.82 -11.90
CA THR A 552 22.49 -39.76 -10.42
C THR A 552 23.39 -38.66 -9.88
N LYS A 553 22.80 -37.77 -9.08
CA LYS A 553 23.52 -36.73 -8.31
C LYS A 553 23.13 -36.84 -6.84
N THR A 554 23.90 -36.20 -5.96
CA THR A 554 23.59 -36.12 -4.52
C THR A 554 22.18 -35.65 -4.28
N ILE A 555 21.37 -36.43 -3.60
CA ILE A 555 19.94 -36.15 -3.32
C ILE A 555 19.81 -35.54 -1.93
N ASN A 556 19.45 -34.26 -1.88
CA ASN A 556 19.22 -33.52 -0.63
C ASN A 556 17.74 -33.17 -0.38
N SER A 557 16.82 -33.79 -1.11
CA SER A 557 15.39 -33.49 -1.03
C SER A 557 14.59 -34.77 -0.92
N ALA A 558 13.76 -34.90 0.12
CA ALA A 558 12.86 -36.03 0.31
C ALA A 558 11.91 -36.24 -0.89
N VAL A 559 11.52 -35.15 -1.58
CA VAL A 559 10.70 -35.23 -2.80
C VAL A 559 11.49 -35.85 -3.93
N VAL A 560 12.76 -35.44 -4.12
CA VAL A 560 13.64 -36.01 -5.16
C VAL A 560 13.92 -37.49 -4.86
N ALA A 561 14.24 -37.85 -3.62
CA ALA A 561 14.44 -39.23 -3.20
C ALA A 561 13.22 -40.09 -3.55
N HIS A 562 12.03 -39.66 -3.15
CA HIS A 562 10.78 -40.36 -3.46
C HIS A 562 10.58 -40.55 -4.98
N LEU A 563 10.77 -39.49 -5.79
CA LEU A 563 10.57 -39.58 -7.25
C LEU A 563 11.58 -40.52 -7.92
N VAL A 564 12.81 -40.56 -7.41
CA VAL A 564 13.86 -41.45 -7.94
C VAL A 564 13.63 -42.91 -7.52
N GLU A 565 13.33 -43.15 -6.22
CA GLU A 565 13.10 -44.49 -5.68
C GLU A 565 11.84 -45.16 -6.28
N THR A 566 10.78 -44.37 -6.49
CA THR A 566 9.51 -44.91 -7.01
C THR A 566 9.38 -44.83 -8.53
N ASN A 567 10.28 -44.11 -9.19
CA ASN A 567 10.22 -43.79 -10.64
C ASN A 567 8.91 -43.12 -11.08
N HIS A 568 8.26 -42.38 -10.15
CA HIS A 568 7.01 -41.70 -10.44
C HIS A 568 7.24 -40.42 -11.25
N ARG A 569 6.46 -40.26 -12.32
CA ARG A 569 6.41 -39.02 -13.10
C ARG A 569 5.29 -38.13 -12.62
N VAL A 570 5.57 -36.85 -12.43
CA VAL A 570 4.59 -35.86 -11.94
C VAL A 570 4.49 -34.68 -12.90
N ASN A 571 3.27 -34.18 -13.08
CA ASN A 571 3.07 -32.87 -13.69
C ASN A 571 3.43 -31.80 -12.66
N VAL A 572 4.52 -31.08 -12.88
CA VAL A 572 5.07 -30.09 -11.94
C VAL A 572 4.08 -29.01 -11.57
N GLN A 573 3.22 -28.58 -12.53
CA GLN A 573 2.24 -27.52 -12.29
C GLN A 573 1.10 -27.97 -11.35
N GLU A 574 0.74 -29.23 -11.39
CA GLU A 574 -0.33 -29.80 -10.57
C GLU A 574 0.21 -30.34 -9.24
N ALA A 575 1.41 -30.92 -9.26
CA ALA A 575 2.01 -31.54 -8.09
C ALA A 575 2.42 -30.55 -6.99
N PHE A 576 2.77 -29.31 -7.34
CA PHE A 576 3.20 -28.28 -6.41
C PHE A 576 2.21 -27.13 -6.33
N GLN A 577 1.46 -27.07 -5.23
CA GLN A 577 0.44 -26.05 -5.02
C GLN A 577 0.73 -25.21 -3.78
N PRO A 578 0.69 -23.86 -3.86
CA PRO A 578 0.79 -23.01 -2.69
C PRO A 578 -0.51 -23.13 -1.86
N ILE A 579 -0.39 -23.55 -0.60
CA ILE A 579 -1.52 -23.72 0.33
C ILE A 579 -1.68 -22.54 1.30
N TYR A 580 -0.62 -21.75 1.50
CA TYR A 580 -0.64 -20.55 2.32
C TYR A 580 0.34 -19.53 1.77
N LYS A 581 -0.04 -18.25 1.75
CA LYS A 581 0.82 -17.14 1.33
C LYS A 581 0.81 -16.04 2.37
N VAL A 582 1.97 -15.54 2.75
CA VAL A 582 2.10 -14.43 3.69
C VAL A 582 1.80 -13.11 2.98
N ASN A 583 1.15 -12.17 3.67
CA ASN A 583 0.87 -10.84 3.13
C ASN A 583 2.18 -10.12 2.77
N GLY A 584 2.29 -9.71 1.52
CA GLY A 584 3.50 -9.09 0.98
C GLY A 584 3.87 -7.73 1.59
N ARG A 585 2.90 -7.04 2.21
CA ARG A 585 3.13 -5.73 2.85
C ARG A 585 3.83 -5.79 4.20
N LEU A 586 3.91 -6.98 4.82
CA LEU A 586 4.56 -7.15 6.11
C LEU A 586 6.09 -7.07 6.00
N PRO A 587 6.80 -6.62 7.06
CA PRO A 587 8.26 -6.69 7.15
C PRO A 587 8.78 -8.11 6.94
N LYS A 588 9.98 -8.25 6.39
CA LYS A 588 10.57 -9.56 6.03
C LYS A 588 10.74 -10.48 7.24
N THR A 589 11.16 -9.95 8.39
CA THR A 589 11.31 -10.69 9.65
C THR A 589 9.99 -11.28 10.11
N ILE A 590 8.92 -10.48 10.08
CA ILE A 590 7.56 -10.94 10.43
C ILE A 590 7.07 -11.98 9.42
N LYS A 591 7.31 -11.76 8.11
CA LYS A 591 6.95 -12.74 7.07
C LYS A 591 7.63 -14.08 7.29
N SER A 592 8.92 -14.10 7.65
CA SER A 592 9.66 -15.34 7.88
C SER A 592 9.10 -16.12 9.06
N ARG A 593 8.83 -15.45 10.18
CA ARG A 593 8.20 -16.07 11.36
C ARG A 593 6.81 -16.64 11.07
N ILE A 594 5.95 -15.84 10.40
CA ILE A 594 4.61 -16.30 9.99
C ILE A 594 4.71 -17.51 9.06
N LEU A 595 5.69 -17.54 8.17
CA LEU A 595 5.91 -18.64 7.23
C LEU A 595 6.32 -19.92 7.95
N GLU A 596 7.19 -19.83 8.96
CA GLU A 596 7.60 -20.94 9.82
C GLU A 596 6.41 -21.53 10.58
N THR A 597 5.66 -20.66 11.24
CA THR A 597 4.44 -21.05 11.96
C THR A 597 3.40 -21.69 11.03
N ALA A 598 3.22 -21.13 9.82
CA ALA A 598 2.27 -21.68 8.85
C ALA A 598 2.70 -23.06 8.32
N GLU A 599 4.00 -23.29 8.08
CA GLU A 599 4.53 -24.60 7.72
C GLU A 599 4.27 -25.60 8.84
N ALA A 600 4.58 -25.23 10.08
CA ALA A 600 4.37 -26.08 11.26
C ALA A 600 2.91 -26.50 11.43
N ILE A 601 1.98 -25.56 11.34
CA ILE A 601 0.54 -25.82 11.41
C ILE A 601 0.10 -26.72 10.24
N ALA A 602 0.58 -26.45 9.02
CA ALA A 602 0.23 -27.25 7.85
C ALA A 602 0.73 -28.71 8.00
N ILE A 603 1.96 -28.93 8.48
CA ILE A 603 2.49 -30.29 8.73
C ILE A 603 1.63 -31.01 9.79
N LYS A 604 1.25 -30.32 10.87
CA LYS A 604 0.40 -30.88 11.91
C LYS A 604 -0.99 -31.27 11.40
N LEU A 605 -1.57 -30.47 10.49
CA LEU A 605 -2.90 -30.69 9.92
C LEU A 605 -2.91 -31.79 8.86
N PHE A 606 -1.96 -31.79 7.94
CA PHE A 606 -1.95 -32.69 6.78
C PHE A 606 -1.16 -33.97 7.00
N LYS A 607 -0.30 -34.05 8.02
CA LYS A 607 0.56 -35.20 8.38
C LYS A 607 1.25 -35.84 7.15
N PRO A 608 1.99 -35.07 6.34
CA PRO A 608 2.57 -35.59 5.10
C PRO A 608 3.68 -36.60 5.37
N VAL A 609 3.68 -37.72 4.63
CA VAL A 609 4.60 -38.84 4.82
C VAL A 609 6.07 -38.42 4.68
N LEU A 610 6.40 -37.58 3.67
CA LEU A 610 7.78 -37.16 3.40
C LEU A 610 8.30 -36.06 4.36
N CYS A 611 7.55 -35.72 5.40
CA CYS A 611 7.96 -34.74 6.42
C CYS A 611 8.26 -35.37 7.79
N SER A 612 8.49 -36.67 7.89
CA SER A 612 8.75 -37.40 9.15
C SER A 612 9.87 -36.77 9.99
N GLN A 613 10.95 -36.32 9.36
CA GLN A 613 12.06 -35.64 10.05
C GLN A 613 11.71 -34.24 10.60
N LYS A 614 10.60 -33.64 10.13
CA LYS A 614 10.14 -32.31 10.56
C LYS A 614 9.08 -32.37 11.69
N GLN A 615 8.81 -33.52 12.26
CA GLN A 615 7.77 -33.70 13.28
C GLN A 615 8.06 -32.97 14.62
N HIS A 616 9.32 -32.63 14.90
CA HIS A 616 9.70 -31.85 16.08
C HIS A 616 9.52 -30.33 15.82
N ILE A 617 8.27 -29.89 15.84
CA ILE A 617 7.91 -28.51 15.50
C ILE A 617 8.09 -27.62 16.74
N ARG A 618 9.31 -27.08 16.94
CA ARG A 618 9.61 -26.08 17.99
C ARG A 618 8.97 -24.69 17.75
N ALA A 619 8.39 -24.47 16.57
CA ALA A 619 7.84 -23.16 16.19
C ALA A 619 6.46 -22.86 16.80
N LEU A 620 5.73 -23.87 17.31
CA LEU A 620 4.42 -23.68 17.93
C LEU A 620 4.55 -23.52 19.44
N GLN A 621 4.04 -22.39 19.92
CA GLN A 621 4.06 -22.01 21.34
C GLN A 621 2.71 -22.26 22.04
N LEU A 622 1.64 -22.43 21.25
CA LEU A 622 0.28 -22.69 21.72
C LEU A 622 -0.08 -24.17 21.55
N ALA A 623 -0.79 -24.72 22.54
CA ALA A 623 -1.20 -26.14 22.57
C ALA A 623 -2.44 -26.35 21.68
N TRP A 624 -2.26 -26.43 20.37
CA TRP A 624 -3.35 -26.72 19.44
C TRP A 624 -3.80 -28.17 19.53
N PRO A 625 -5.10 -28.44 19.70
CA PRO A 625 -5.58 -29.82 19.72
C PRO A 625 -5.39 -30.51 18.36
N THR A 626 -5.07 -31.80 18.40
CA THR A 626 -5.00 -32.67 17.23
C THR A 626 -6.41 -33.20 16.91
N SER A 627 -7.31 -32.35 16.40
CA SER A 627 -8.59 -32.86 15.91
C SER A 627 -8.42 -33.53 14.55
N GLN A 628 -8.83 -34.79 14.44
CA GLN A 628 -9.13 -35.44 13.17
C GLN A 628 -10.32 -34.69 12.52
N ARG A 629 -10.04 -33.65 11.75
CA ARG A 629 -11.01 -33.17 10.77
C ARG A 629 -10.94 -34.12 9.59
N SER A 630 -12.03 -34.84 9.33
CA SER A 630 -12.31 -35.41 8.02
C SER A 630 -12.32 -34.24 7.04
N ILE A 631 -11.20 -34.05 6.37
CA ILE A 631 -11.08 -33.05 5.30
C ILE A 631 -11.81 -33.66 4.12
N ASP A 632 -13.06 -33.24 3.94
CA ASP A 632 -13.80 -33.50 2.72
C ASP A 632 -13.01 -32.86 1.57
N ASN A 633 -12.37 -33.68 0.76
CA ASN A 633 -11.44 -33.29 -0.32
C ASN A 633 -12.12 -32.48 -1.46
N ARG A 634 -13.40 -32.10 -1.29
CA ARG A 634 -14.18 -31.45 -2.35
C ARG A 634 -14.25 -29.94 -2.28
N GLN A 635 -13.65 -29.26 -1.30
CA GLN A 635 -13.70 -27.79 -1.21
C GLN A 635 -12.42 -27.16 -0.67
N ILE A 636 -11.27 -27.48 -1.25
CA ILE A 636 -10.13 -26.55 -1.20
C ILE A 636 -10.18 -25.72 -2.47
N THR A 637 -11.17 -24.84 -2.58
CA THR A 637 -11.01 -23.65 -3.41
C THR A 637 -9.84 -22.86 -2.83
N PRO A 638 -8.83 -22.50 -3.61
CA PRO A 638 -7.77 -21.61 -3.13
C PRO A 638 -8.45 -20.38 -2.57
N ILE A 639 -8.30 -20.11 -1.29
CA ILE A 639 -8.75 -18.86 -0.68
C ILE A 639 -8.05 -17.77 -1.46
N ALA A 640 -8.80 -17.09 -2.33
CA ALA A 640 -8.31 -15.97 -3.09
C ALA A 640 -7.92 -14.89 -2.08
N PHE A 641 -6.64 -14.66 -1.97
CA PHE A 641 -6.01 -13.76 -1.02
C PHE A 641 -6.38 -12.32 -1.31
N VAL A 642 -6.81 -11.60 -0.27
CA VAL A 642 -6.95 -10.15 -0.21
C VAL A 642 -5.57 -9.50 -0.17
#